data_e82af1a4075bc87f2928ab4ee34d688d
#
_entry.id   e82af1a4075bc87f2928ab4ee34d688d
#
_cell.length_a   1.000
_cell.length_b   1.000
_cell.length_c   1.000
_cell.angle_alpha   90.00
_cell.angle_beta   90.00
_cell.angle_gamma   90.00
#
_symmetry.space_group_name_H-M   'P 1'
#
loop_
_entity.id
_entity.type
_entity.pdbx_description
1 polymer ?
#
loop_
_entity_poly.entity_id
_entity_poly.type
_entity_poly.pdbx_seq_one_letter_code
_entity_poly.pdbx_strand_id
1 'polypeptide(L)'
;MEKEQLEQRKKILTELMNDKAYVPMKAKELAMLLDIPKSRREELQEVLDKLVEDGVIGVSKKGKYARSETFSVNGLFSGHSRGFGFVTVEGMERDVFIPEDKTGAALHGDRVQIVITSDGQKGRRPEGAVIRVLEHANREIVGYFQKSKNFGFVVPDNVKLSRDIFIPQGCSQGAVTGHKVVVQLTDFGGPGRKPEGRITEILGHVNDPGTDILSLVRAYGLAESFPEDVMEELKAIPDELETEAAPEGKRFREDMPYYLDDLVSDDGWKEPCRGRLDLRGLQTVTIDGEDAKDLDDAVTLGRTPEGNYILGVHIADVSHYVKENSALDREALRRGTSVYLVDRVIPMLPHKLSNGICSLNEGTSRLALSCIMEIDGQGNVTDHRICETVIRVDRRMSYTAVNGILTGEMEGLQEKYAELVPLFKRMEELSGIVRERRRKRGAIDFDFPESKIFLDEKGRPLEIRPYERNTATKIIEDFMLLANETVAEDFYWQSVPFLYRTHDTPDPEKMKQLSVFINNFGYFIRMQQGEIHPKELQKLLDKIEGTPEEPLLARLTLRSMKQAKYTTECSGHFGLAARYYTHFTSPIRRYPDLQIHRIIKEAIHGGLKEKRQAHYEQLLPQVAVQTSALERRAEEAERETEKLKKCEYMAKHIGEIFEGVISGVSNWGFYVELPNTVEGMVHISELRDDYYIFDESRYELTGELTKKTYKLGQPVRVIVSGTDRMLRTIDFVLDRDL
;
A
#
# COMPACT_ATOMS: atom_id res chain seq x y z
N MET A 1 35.94 -40.48 1.26
CA MET A 1 35.92 -40.74 2.74
C MET A 1 34.71 -41.56 3.09
N GLU A 2 34.83 -42.59 3.97
CA GLU A 2 33.67 -43.37 4.42
C GLU A 2 32.72 -42.50 5.24
N LYS A 3 31.39 -42.71 5.10
CA LYS A 3 30.36 -41.85 5.68
C LYS A 3 30.49 -41.72 7.22
N GLU A 4 30.86 -42.79 7.89
CA GLU A 4 31.02 -42.82 9.34
C GLU A 4 32.22 -41.98 9.81
N GLN A 5 33.34 -42.02 9.06
CA GLN A 5 34.53 -41.20 9.32
C GLN A 5 34.27 -39.72 9.07
N LEU A 6 33.45 -39.38 8.08
CA LEU A 6 33.05 -38.00 7.80
C LEU A 6 32.25 -37.40 8.96
N GLU A 7 31.26 -38.12 9.47
CA GLU A 7 30.45 -37.66 10.60
C GLU A 7 31.25 -37.50 11.89
N GLN A 8 32.17 -38.41 12.17
CA GLN A 8 33.05 -38.32 13.34
C GLN A 8 33.96 -37.08 13.25
N ARG A 9 34.50 -36.74 12.07
CA ARG A 9 35.37 -35.57 11.87
C ARG A 9 34.57 -34.28 11.90
N LYS A 10 33.34 -34.24 11.37
CA LYS A 10 32.44 -33.13 11.51
C LYS A 10 32.19 -32.79 12.99
N LYS A 11 31.95 -33.82 13.81
CA LYS A 11 31.73 -33.67 15.25
C LYS A 11 32.91 -33.03 15.94
N ILE A 12 34.13 -33.52 15.68
CA ILE A 12 35.39 -33.01 16.28
C ILE A 12 35.61 -31.53 15.94
N LEU A 13 35.40 -31.16 14.64
CA LEU A 13 35.59 -29.76 14.21
C LEU A 13 34.48 -28.84 14.80
N THR A 14 33.27 -29.33 14.91
CA THR A 14 32.18 -28.57 15.54
C THR A 14 32.43 -28.36 17.02
N GLU A 15 32.92 -29.39 17.76
CA GLU A 15 33.28 -29.28 19.17
C GLU A 15 34.43 -28.30 19.38
N LEU A 16 35.48 -28.37 18.54
CA LEU A 16 36.59 -27.42 18.56
C LEU A 16 36.14 -25.97 18.37
N MET A 17 35.28 -25.72 17.37
CA MET A 17 34.76 -24.39 17.09
C MET A 17 33.73 -23.91 18.11
N ASN A 18 33.21 -24.82 18.95
CA ASN A 18 32.34 -24.53 20.08
C ASN A 18 33.10 -24.10 21.33
N ASP A 19 34.41 -24.28 21.42
CA ASP A 19 35.21 -23.83 22.55
C ASP A 19 35.21 -22.28 22.60
N LYS A 20 35.05 -21.72 23.80
CA LYS A 20 35.04 -20.27 24.02
C LYS A 20 36.40 -19.61 23.69
N ALA A 21 37.48 -20.37 23.70
CA ALA A 21 38.81 -19.92 23.36
C ALA A 21 39.12 -19.99 21.86
N TYR A 22 38.18 -20.54 21.05
CA TYR A 22 38.40 -20.67 19.61
C TYR A 22 38.35 -19.30 18.90
N VAL A 23 39.38 -19.02 18.12
CA VAL A 23 39.46 -17.81 17.28
C VAL A 23 39.30 -18.22 15.79
N PRO A 24 38.52 -17.50 14.95
CA PRO A 24 38.37 -17.82 13.55
C PRO A 24 39.68 -18.00 12.80
N MET A 25 39.91 -19.19 12.22
CA MET A 25 41.15 -19.63 11.59
C MET A 25 40.94 -20.02 10.12
N LYS A 26 41.98 -19.91 9.28
CA LYS A 26 41.98 -20.46 7.92
C LYS A 26 42.17 -21.97 7.93
N ALA A 27 41.78 -22.66 6.87
CA ALA A 27 41.98 -24.13 6.74
C ALA A 27 43.42 -24.57 7.00
N LYS A 28 44.43 -23.76 6.61
CA LYS A 28 45.86 -24.04 6.89
C LYS A 28 46.19 -23.93 8.38
N GLU A 29 45.59 -22.96 9.07
CA GLU A 29 45.79 -22.76 10.51
C GLU A 29 45.11 -23.87 11.32
N LEU A 30 43.89 -24.27 10.90
CA LEU A 30 43.18 -25.43 11.45
C LEU A 30 43.94 -26.75 11.25
N ALA A 31 44.56 -26.94 10.07
CA ALA A 31 45.35 -28.11 9.77
C ALA A 31 46.60 -28.17 10.66
N MET A 32 47.22 -27.03 11.03
CA MET A 32 48.34 -26.96 11.97
C MET A 32 47.87 -27.22 13.41
N LEU A 33 46.75 -26.62 13.84
CA LEU A 33 46.22 -26.83 15.20
C LEU A 33 45.84 -28.28 15.46
N LEU A 34 45.32 -28.98 14.43
CA LEU A 34 44.90 -30.38 14.52
C LEU A 34 45.98 -31.39 14.11
N ASP A 35 47.22 -30.90 13.88
CA ASP A 35 48.38 -31.71 13.44
C ASP A 35 48.10 -32.59 12.22
N ILE A 36 47.36 -32.03 11.22
CA ILE A 36 47.00 -32.75 10.00
C ILE A 36 48.12 -32.64 8.96
N PRO A 37 48.71 -33.79 8.54
CA PRO A 37 49.78 -33.82 7.55
C PRO A 37 49.35 -33.27 6.20
N LYS A 38 50.28 -32.73 5.40
CA LYS A 38 50.01 -32.11 4.09
C LYS A 38 49.22 -33.01 3.14
N SER A 39 49.44 -34.32 3.18
CA SER A 39 48.78 -35.33 2.35
C SER A 39 47.28 -35.52 2.66
N ARG A 40 46.80 -35.03 3.82
CA ARG A 40 45.41 -35.21 4.24
C ARG A 40 44.67 -33.89 4.37
N ARG A 41 45.23 -32.78 3.87
CA ARG A 41 44.59 -31.45 3.95
C ARG A 41 43.37 -31.32 3.03
N GLU A 42 43.35 -32.08 1.94
CA GLU A 42 42.19 -32.16 1.05
C GLU A 42 40.97 -32.78 1.76
N GLU A 43 41.21 -33.78 2.61
CA GLU A 43 40.15 -34.39 3.42
C GLU A 43 39.60 -33.39 4.46
N LEU A 44 40.46 -32.55 5.07
CA LEU A 44 40.04 -31.48 5.98
C LEU A 44 39.17 -30.46 5.23
N GLN A 45 39.59 -30.06 4.02
CA GLN A 45 38.83 -29.13 3.20
C GLN A 45 37.44 -29.70 2.84
N GLU A 46 37.35 -30.97 2.46
CA GLU A 46 36.09 -31.67 2.18
C GLU A 46 35.15 -31.65 3.40
N VAL A 47 35.68 -31.87 4.63
CA VAL A 47 34.87 -31.82 5.85
C VAL A 47 34.43 -30.41 6.16
N LEU A 48 35.29 -29.39 5.99
CA LEU A 48 34.93 -27.99 6.18
C LEU A 48 33.87 -27.53 5.20
N ASP A 49 34.00 -27.91 3.91
CA ASP A 49 33.04 -27.56 2.89
C ASP A 49 31.67 -28.19 3.18
N LYS A 50 31.64 -29.44 3.63
CA LYS A 50 30.43 -30.12 4.07
C LYS A 50 29.78 -29.44 5.28
N LEU A 51 30.56 -29.03 6.28
CA LEU A 51 30.05 -28.31 7.46
C LEU A 51 29.51 -26.94 7.10
N VAL A 52 30.07 -26.28 6.08
CA VAL A 52 29.55 -25.02 5.52
C VAL A 52 28.26 -25.26 4.76
N GLU A 53 28.23 -26.33 3.89
CA GLU A 53 27.00 -26.74 3.20
C GLU A 53 25.85 -27.06 4.17
N ASP A 54 26.17 -27.75 5.26
CA ASP A 54 25.20 -28.10 6.31
C ASP A 54 24.81 -26.89 7.19
N GLY A 55 25.40 -25.70 6.98
CA GLY A 55 25.12 -24.50 7.77
C GLY A 55 25.62 -24.52 9.20
N VAL A 56 26.44 -25.50 9.59
CA VAL A 56 26.98 -25.67 10.96
C VAL A 56 28.09 -24.67 11.25
N ILE A 57 28.95 -24.41 10.27
CA ILE A 57 30.01 -23.40 10.36
C ILE A 57 29.91 -22.39 9.20
N GLY A 58 30.46 -21.21 9.40
CA GLY A 58 30.55 -20.18 8.36
C GLY A 58 31.99 -19.89 7.97
N VAL A 59 32.20 -19.29 6.80
CA VAL A 59 33.52 -18.82 6.34
C VAL A 59 33.47 -17.32 6.05
N SER A 60 34.47 -16.58 6.62
CA SER A 60 34.57 -15.13 6.38
C SER A 60 35.09 -14.82 4.98
N LYS A 61 34.92 -13.57 4.49
CA LYS A 61 35.53 -13.05 3.25
C LYS A 61 37.04 -13.23 3.17
N LYS A 62 37.70 -13.40 4.32
CA LYS A 62 39.16 -13.66 4.44
C LYS A 62 39.50 -15.15 4.49
N GLY A 63 38.53 -16.06 4.29
CA GLY A 63 38.69 -17.51 4.29
C GLY A 63 38.94 -18.11 5.69
N LYS A 64 38.43 -17.47 6.76
CA LYS A 64 38.48 -17.99 8.13
C LYS A 64 37.18 -18.69 8.49
N TYR A 65 37.27 -19.87 9.12
CA TYR A 65 36.16 -20.70 9.56
C TYR A 65 35.85 -20.46 11.04
N ALA A 66 34.59 -20.42 11.37
CA ALA A 66 34.06 -20.34 12.74
C ALA A 66 32.62 -20.82 12.79
N ARG A 67 31.98 -20.77 13.96
CA ARG A 67 30.55 -21.03 14.12
C ARG A 67 29.73 -20.16 13.12
N SER A 68 28.67 -20.71 12.61
CA SER A 68 27.74 -19.98 11.74
C SER A 68 27.25 -18.68 12.38
N GLU A 69 27.01 -18.68 13.70
CA GLU A 69 26.61 -17.50 14.46
C GLU A 69 27.61 -16.34 14.40
N THR A 70 28.91 -16.63 14.23
CA THR A 70 29.97 -15.61 14.15
C THR A 70 29.93 -14.81 12.83
N PHE A 71 29.36 -15.40 11.78
CA PHE A 71 29.27 -14.80 10.44
C PHE A 71 27.82 -14.69 9.96
N SER A 72 26.87 -14.75 10.89
CA SER A 72 25.45 -14.69 10.58
C SER A 72 24.99 -13.25 10.35
N VAL A 73 23.96 -13.11 9.52
CA VAL A 73 23.24 -11.87 9.27
C VAL A 73 21.75 -12.07 9.56
N ASN A 74 21.09 -11.00 9.96
CA ASN A 74 19.65 -11.02 10.21
C ASN A 74 18.92 -10.48 9.01
N GLY A 75 17.74 -11.04 8.72
CA GLY A 75 16.90 -10.56 7.64
C GLY A 75 15.46 -11.06 7.76
N LEU A 76 14.64 -10.65 6.80
CA LEU A 76 13.23 -11.02 6.69
C LEU A 76 13.08 -12.16 5.68
N PHE A 77 12.49 -13.29 6.11
CA PHE A 77 12.29 -14.46 5.28
C PHE A 77 11.01 -14.35 4.45
N SER A 78 11.13 -14.45 3.15
CA SER A 78 10.02 -14.55 2.20
C SER A 78 9.94 -15.97 1.64
N GLY A 79 8.95 -16.74 2.05
CA GLY A 79 8.69 -18.10 1.55
C GLY A 79 8.16 -18.10 0.12
N HIS A 80 8.31 -19.25 -0.54
CA HIS A 80 7.77 -19.53 -1.87
C HIS A 80 6.95 -20.82 -1.83
N SER A 81 5.90 -20.92 -2.66
CA SER A 81 4.98 -22.08 -2.71
C SER A 81 5.66 -23.43 -2.95
N ARG A 82 6.86 -23.43 -3.53
CA ARG A 82 7.69 -24.63 -3.75
C ARG A 82 8.59 -25.02 -2.58
N GLY A 83 8.44 -24.38 -1.41
CA GLY A 83 9.16 -24.71 -0.18
C GLY A 83 10.49 -23.98 0.04
N PHE A 84 11.12 -23.41 -0.99
CA PHE A 84 12.30 -22.55 -0.85
C PHE A 84 11.90 -21.13 -0.44
N GLY A 85 12.87 -20.27 -0.12
CA GLY A 85 12.59 -18.87 0.20
C GLY A 85 13.75 -17.94 -0.12
N PHE A 86 13.55 -16.66 0.22
CA PHE A 86 14.54 -15.61 0.09
C PHE A 86 14.63 -14.85 1.41
N VAL A 87 15.81 -14.36 1.73
CA VAL A 87 16.00 -13.47 2.89
C VAL A 87 16.51 -12.13 2.43
N THR A 88 15.72 -11.10 2.71
CA THR A 88 16.10 -9.70 2.50
C THR A 88 16.95 -9.25 3.69
N VAL A 89 18.22 -8.91 3.45
CA VAL A 89 19.17 -8.45 4.46
C VAL A 89 19.46 -6.97 4.24
N GLU A 90 19.36 -6.18 5.31
CA GLU A 90 19.65 -4.75 5.25
C GLU A 90 21.09 -4.47 4.80
N GLY A 91 21.25 -3.60 3.80
CA GLY A 91 22.58 -3.26 3.25
C GLY A 91 23.09 -4.23 2.18
N MET A 92 22.34 -5.26 1.80
CA MET A 92 22.65 -6.12 0.66
C MET A 92 21.80 -5.73 -0.56
N GLU A 93 22.44 -5.67 -1.73
CA GLU A 93 21.74 -5.32 -2.99
C GLU A 93 20.77 -6.42 -3.48
N ARG A 94 20.99 -7.65 -3.08
CA ARG A 94 20.22 -8.81 -3.53
C ARG A 94 19.82 -9.70 -2.37
N ASP A 95 18.60 -10.23 -2.46
CA ASP A 95 18.10 -11.23 -1.51
C ASP A 95 18.93 -12.52 -1.56
N VAL A 96 19.09 -13.13 -0.39
CA VAL A 96 19.79 -14.41 -0.22
C VAL A 96 18.80 -15.54 -0.48
N PHE A 97 19.09 -16.41 -1.43
CA PHE A 97 18.28 -17.61 -1.72
C PHE A 97 18.47 -18.67 -0.64
N ILE A 98 17.38 -19.24 -0.13
CA ILE A 98 17.37 -20.30 0.89
C ILE A 98 16.70 -21.53 0.28
N PRO A 99 17.44 -22.62 0.01
CA PRO A 99 16.88 -23.89 -0.45
C PRO A 99 15.86 -24.46 0.55
N GLU A 100 14.93 -25.28 0.07
CA GLU A 100 13.84 -25.86 0.87
C GLU A 100 14.37 -26.62 2.10
N ASP A 101 15.41 -27.42 1.94
CA ASP A 101 16.05 -28.20 3.00
C ASP A 101 16.79 -27.36 4.03
N LYS A 102 17.03 -26.07 3.75
CA LYS A 102 17.75 -25.11 4.60
C LYS A 102 16.87 -24.02 5.21
N THR A 103 15.54 -24.08 5.00
CA THR A 103 14.60 -23.11 5.58
C THR A 103 14.35 -23.31 7.08
N GLY A 104 14.66 -24.50 7.62
CA GLY A 104 14.41 -24.82 9.03
C GLY A 104 12.93 -24.75 9.42
N ALA A 105 12.63 -24.03 10.50
CA ALA A 105 11.28 -23.74 10.96
C ALA A 105 10.75 -22.39 10.47
N ALA A 106 11.48 -21.70 9.59
CA ALA A 106 11.07 -20.38 9.11
C ALA A 106 9.80 -20.44 8.27
N LEU A 107 8.88 -19.53 8.55
CA LEU A 107 7.67 -19.28 7.80
C LEU A 107 7.75 -17.91 7.12
N HIS A 108 6.92 -17.69 6.09
CA HIS A 108 6.87 -16.42 5.39
C HIS A 108 6.62 -15.24 6.35
N GLY A 109 7.45 -14.18 6.25
CA GLY A 109 7.39 -13.00 7.10
C GLY A 109 8.26 -13.09 8.37
N ASP A 110 8.82 -14.24 8.71
CA ASP A 110 9.63 -14.40 9.91
C ASP A 110 10.93 -13.62 9.84
N ARG A 111 11.33 -13.07 10.99
CA ARG A 111 12.66 -12.51 11.17
C ARG A 111 13.64 -13.63 11.51
N VAL A 112 14.62 -13.83 10.66
CA VAL A 112 15.53 -14.96 10.74
C VAL A 112 16.98 -14.52 10.84
N GLN A 113 17.80 -15.37 11.44
CA GLN A 113 19.25 -15.32 11.39
C GLN A 113 19.72 -16.37 10.40
N ILE A 114 20.52 -15.95 9.41
CA ILE A 114 21.03 -16.82 8.36
C ILE A 114 22.55 -16.78 8.29
N VAL A 115 23.15 -17.84 7.77
CA VAL A 115 24.52 -17.86 7.31
C VAL A 115 24.54 -17.88 5.78
N ILE A 116 25.44 -17.10 5.19
CA ILE A 116 25.66 -17.11 3.75
C ILE A 116 26.60 -18.28 3.42
N THR A 117 26.10 -19.23 2.65
CA THR A 117 26.86 -20.44 2.26
C THR A 117 27.59 -20.28 0.90
N SER A 118 27.10 -19.35 0.06
CA SER A 118 27.71 -19.00 -1.22
C SER A 118 27.49 -17.55 -1.58
N ASP A 119 28.54 -16.83 -1.99
CA ASP A 119 28.50 -15.40 -2.35
C ASP A 119 27.90 -15.11 -3.75
N GLY A 120 27.39 -16.09 -4.47
CA GLY A 120 26.69 -15.88 -5.73
C GLY A 120 27.55 -15.39 -6.89
N GLN A 121 28.75 -15.98 -7.10
CA GLN A 121 29.64 -15.60 -8.21
C GLN A 121 29.00 -15.83 -9.60
N LYS A 122 29.38 -15.02 -10.60
CA LYS A 122 28.93 -15.09 -12.01
C LYS A 122 27.43 -14.81 -12.24
N GLY A 123 26.85 -13.78 -11.57
CA GLY A 123 25.45 -13.38 -11.81
C GLY A 123 24.40 -14.22 -11.07
N ARG A 124 24.79 -15.26 -10.34
CA ARG A 124 23.89 -16.01 -9.45
C ARG A 124 23.65 -15.24 -8.16
N ARG A 125 22.45 -15.44 -7.55
CA ARG A 125 22.12 -14.87 -6.24
C ARG A 125 22.95 -15.55 -5.16
N PRO A 126 23.28 -14.83 -4.05
CA PRO A 126 23.89 -15.45 -2.87
C PRO A 126 22.95 -16.52 -2.31
N GLU A 127 23.52 -17.61 -1.79
CA GLU A 127 22.79 -18.72 -1.17
C GLU A 127 23.10 -18.78 0.31
N GLY A 128 22.12 -19.13 1.14
CA GLY A 128 22.25 -19.21 2.59
C GLY A 128 21.43 -20.32 3.24
N ALA A 129 21.58 -20.43 4.54
CA ALA A 129 20.80 -21.34 5.38
C ALA A 129 20.26 -20.61 6.62
N VAL A 130 19.04 -20.91 7.02
CA VAL A 130 18.45 -20.40 8.27
C VAL A 130 19.08 -21.13 9.45
N ILE A 131 19.69 -20.37 10.37
CA ILE A 131 20.25 -20.90 11.61
C ILE A 131 19.16 -20.99 12.67
N ARG A 132 18.39 -19.90 12.81
CA ARG A 132 17.26 -19.82 13.74
C ARG A 132 16.27 -18.75 13.33
N VAL A 133 15.04 -18.91 13.77
CA VAL A 133 14.00 -17.88 13.72
C VAL A 133 14.19 -17.00 14.97
N LEU A 134 14.27 -15.69 14.75
CA LEU A 134 14.39 -14.69 15.82
C LEU A 134 13.00 -14.27 16.30
N GLU A 135 12.06 -14.15 15.37
CA GLU A 135 10.69 -13.75 15.63
C GLU A 135 9.77 -14.32 14.55
N HIS A 136 8.68 -14.96 14.98
CA HIS A 136 7.63 -15.43 14.07
C HIS A 136 6.63 -14.31 13.78
N ALA A 137 6.43 -14.02 12.51
CA ALA A 137 5.47 -13.00 12.06
C ALA A 137 4.02 -13.47 12.23
N ASN A 138 3.75 -14.74 11.98
CA ASN A 138 2.42 -15.29 11.93
C ASN A 138 2.24 -16.34 13.04
N ARG A 139 1.48 -16.01 14.06
CA ARG A 139 1.04 -16.96 15.10
C ARG A 139 -0.32 -17.56 14.81
N GLU A 140 -1.12 -16.85 14.02
CA GLU A 140 -2.43 -17.27 13.54
C GLU A 140 -2.40 -17.35 12.02
N ILE A 141 -2.97 -18.39 11.46
CA ILE A 141 -3.00 -18.65 10.03
C ILE A 141 -4.43 -18.98 9.61
N VAL A 142 -4.89 -18.36 8.55
CA VAL A 142 -6.17 -18.67 7.92
C VAL A 142 -5.96 -19.72 6.83
N GLY A 143 -6.88 -20.69 6.76
CA GLY A 143 -6.80 -21.70 5.73
C GLY A 143 -8.03 -22.60 5.63
N TYR A 144 -7.94 -23.53 4.73
CA TYR A 144 -8.99 -24.51 4.41
C TYR A 144 -8.77 -25.81 5.19
N PHE A 145 -9.75 -26.22 5.99
CA PHE A 145 -9.66 -27.43 6.81
C PHE A 145 -10.07 -28.69 6.06
N GLN A 146 -9.24 -29.71 6.15
CA GLN A 146 -9.48 -31.07 5.64
C GLN A 146 -9.43 -32.06 6.79
N LYS A 147 -10.57 -32.70 7.08
CA LYS A 147 -10.71 -33.70 8.16
C LYS A 147 -10.23 -35.05 7.69
N SER A 148 -9.46 -35.73 8.52
CA SER A 148 -9.17 -37.18 8.44
C SER A 148 -9.84 -37.92 9.61
N LYS A 149 -9.64 -39.24 9.75
CA LYS A 149 -10.33 -40.05 10.78
C LYS A 149 -10.12 -39.49 12.19
N ASN A 150 -8.88 -39.29 12.62
CA ASN A 150 -8.52 -38.89 13.98
C ASN A 150 -7.70 -37.59 14.06
N PHE A 151 -7.50 -36.89 12.94
CA PHE A 151 -6.76 -35.65 12.85
C PHE A 151 -7.26 -34.86 11.66
N GLY A 152 -6.68 -33.70 11.41
CA GLY A 152 -6.95 -32.93 10.21
C GLY A 152 -5.72 -32.14 9.75
N PHE A 153 -5.86 -31.52 8.61
CA PHE A 153 -4.89 -30.58 8.08
C PHE A 153 -5.58 -29.28 7.71
N VAL A 154 -4.86 -28.18 7.87
CA VAL A 154 -5.27 -26.90 7.31
C VAL A 154 -4.28 -26.53 6.22
N VAL A 155 -4.81 -26.34 5.01
CA VAL A 155 -4.07 -25.78 3.88
C VAL A 155 -4.13 -24.26 4.00
N PRO A 156 -2.98 -23.56 4.21
CA PRO A 156 -2.99 -22.10 4.34
C PRO A 156 -3.48 -21.40 3.07
N ASP A 157 -4.25 -20.32 3.24
CA ASP A 157 -4.67 -19.46 2.12
C ASP A 157 -3.51 -18.67 1.51
N ASN A 158 -2.50 -18.38 2.32
CA ASN A 158 -1.28 -17.76 1.84
C ASN A 158 -0.36 -18.81 1.23
N VAL A 159 -0.29 -18.84 -0.10
CA VAL A 159 0.55 -19.78 -0.88
C VAL A 159 2.04 -19.72 -0.57
N LYS A 160 2.53 -18.62 0.06
CA LYS A 160 3.91 -18.50 0.52
C LYS A 160 4.19 -19.33 1.78
N LEU A 161 3.13 -19.83 2.44
CA LEU A 161 3.20 -20.81 3.51
C LEU A 161 3.04 -22.20 2.89
N SER A 162 4.13 -22.75 2.38
CA SER A 162 4.14 -23.98 1.55
C SER A 162 3.80 -25.28 2.29
N ARG A 163 3.62 -25.23 3.62
CA ARG A 163 3.40 -26.42 4.45
C ARG A 163 2.00 -26.42 5.05
N ASP A 164 1.25 -27.52 4.88
CA ASP A 164 -0.01 -27.73 5.59
C ASP A 164 0.22 -27.80 7.11
N ILE A 165 -0.75 -27.31 7.87
CA ILE A 165 -0.70 -27.30 9.32
C ILE A 165 -1.42 -28.55 9.84
N PHE A 166 -0.75 -29.35 10.64
CA PHE A 166 -1.33 -30.52 11.30
C PHE A 166 -2.22 -30.11 12.47
N ILE A 167 -3.45 -30.64 12.52
CA ILE A 167 -4.42 -30.39 13.58
C ILE A 167 -4.67 -31.71 14.33
N PRO A 168 -4.17 -31.83 15.56
CA PRO A 168 -4.36 -33.04 16.39
C PRO A 168 -5.83 -33.31 16.70
N GLN A 169 -6.08 -34.53 17.10
CA GLN A 169 -7.38 -34.93 17.61
C GLN A 169 -7.80 -34.05 18.80
N GLY A 170 -9.04 -33.53 18.77
CA GLY A 170 -9.57 -32.64 19.80
C GLY A 170 -9.25 -31.15 19.61
N CYS A 171 -8.36 -30.80 18.67
CA CYS A 171 -7.98 -29.39 18.39
C CYS A 171 -8.77 -28.76 17.21
N SER A 172 -9.76 -29.46 16.64
CA SER A 172 -10.54 -29.04 15.48
C SER A 172 -11.79 -28.20 15.80
N GLN A 173 -12.16 -28.03 17.06
CA GLN A 173 -13.37 -27.28 17.49
C GLN A 173 -14.65 -27.66 16.72
N GLY A 174 -14.77 -28.89 16.25
CA GLY A 174 -15.95 -29.34 15.48
C GLY A 174 -15.91 -28.98 14.00
N ALA A 175 -14.81 -28.40 13.48
CA ALA A 175 -14.67 -28.13 12.08
C ALA A 175 -14.81 -29.39 11.21
N VAL A 176 -15.41 -29.22 10.04
CA VAL A 176 -15.55 -30.30 9.03
C VAL A 176 -14.82 -29.90 7.76
N THR A 177 -14.55 -30.86 6.89
CA THR A 177 -13.92 -30.58 5.58
C THR A 177 -14.74 -29.55 4.82
N GLY A 178 -14.08 -28.51 4.32
CA GLY A 178 -14.72 -27.40 3.63
C GLY A 178 -14.80 -26.11 4.44
N HIS A 179 -14.56 -26.17 5.76
CA HIS A 179 -14.54 -24.96 6.57
C HIS A 179 -13.26 -24.14 6.34
N LYS A 180 -13.44 -22.84 6.22
CA LYS A 180 -12.41 -21.84 6.44
C LYS A 180 -12.24 -21.63 7.93
N VAL A 181 -11.00 -21.65 8.39
CA VAL A 181 -10.68 -21.63 9.82
C VAL A 181 -9.49 -20.73 10.11
N VAL A 182 -9.44 -20.20 11.33
CA VAL A 182 -8.26 -19.58 11.91
C VAL A 182 -7.55 -20.61 12.78
N VAL A 183 -6.26 -20.79 12.57
CA VAL A 183 -5.43 -21.75 13.33
C VAL A 183 -4.38 -21.00 14.10
N GLN A 184 -4.32 -21.17 15.40
CA GLN A 184 -3.20 -20.76 16.23
C GLN A 184 -2.13 -21.84 16.19
N LEU A 185 -0.92 -21.47 15.75
CA LEU A 185 0.22 -22.38 15.75
C LEU A 185 0.68 -22.67 17.17
N THR A 186 0.85 -23.96 17.48
CA THR A 186 1.41 -24.45 18.75
C THR A 186 2.85 -24.93 18.56
N ASP A 187 3.19 -25.36 17.35
CA ASP A 187 4.53 -25.74 16.92
C ASP A 187 4.77 -25.23 15.47
N PHE A 188 5.89 -24.61 15.23
CA PHE A 188 6.23 -24.06 13.91
C PHE A 188 6.86 -25.08 12.94
N GLY A 189 7.01 -26.32 13.39
CA GLY A 189 7.62 -27.41 12.62
C GLY A 189 9.13 -27.29 12.51
N GLY A 190 9.70 -27.89 11.46
CA GLY A 190 11.12 -27.93 11.23
C GLY A 190 11.48 -28.78 10.01
N PRO A 191 12.76 -29.12 9.80
CA PRO A 191 13.16 -29.99 8.71
C PRO A 191 12.41 -31.32 8.74
N GLY A 192 11.62 -31.61 7.68
CA GLY A 192 10.82 -32.84 7.57
C GLY A 192 9.58 -32.92 8.49
N ARG A 193 9.27 -31.88 9.27
CA ARG A 193 8.14 -31.85 10.19
C ARG A 193 7.19 -30.70 9.87
N LYS A 194 5.89 -30.98 9.67
CA LYS A 194 4.87 -29.96 9.44
C LYS A 194 4.63 -29.14 10.70
N PRO A 195 4.22 -27.85 10.55
CA PRO A 195 3.70 -27.08 11.68
C PRO A 195 2.48 -27.76 12.29
N GLU A 196 2.25 -27.52 13.59
CA GLU A 196 1.10 -28.02 14.33
C GLU A 196 0.32 -26.85 14.94
N GLY A 197 -1.01 -26.97 15.00
CA GLY A 197 -1.86 -25.92 15.54
C GLY A 197 -3.20 -26.41 16.06
N ARG A 198 -3.95 -25.47 16.63
CA ARG A 198 -5.33 -25.65 17.05
C ARG A 198 -6.23 -24.66 16.34
N ILE A 199 -7.41 -25.07 15.92
CA ILE A 199 -8.42 -24.17 15.37
C ILE A 199 -8.93 -23.28 16.51
N THR A 200 -8.95 -21.96 16.30
CA THR A 200 -9.46 -20.98 17.26
C THR A 200 -10.78 -20.36 16.81
N GLU A 201 -11.02 -20.31 15.51
CA GLU A 201 -12.24 -19.74 14.93
C GLU A 201 -12.65 -20.52 13.67
N ILE A 202 -13.95 -20.77 13.49
CA ILE A 202 -14.53 -21.29 12.25
C ILE A 202 -15.24 -20.14 11.57
N LEU A 203 -14.73 -19.71 10.39
CA LEU A 203 -15.23 -18.55 9.64
C LEU A 203 -16.50 -18.87 8.84
N GLY A 204 -16.71 -20.13 8.48
CA GLY A 204 -17.81 -20.63 7.68
C GLY A 204 -17.35 -21.68 6.68
N HIS A 205 -18.28 -22.23 5.89
CA HIS A 205 -17.93 -23.11 4.79
C HIS A 205 -17.45 -22.29 3.58
N VAL A 206 -16.51 -22.83 2.78
CA VAL A 206 -15.95 -22.16 1.61
C VAL A 206 -17.00 -21.70 0.60
N ASN A 207 -18.18 -22.31 0.60
CA ASN A 207 -19.31 -21.95 -0.27
C ASN A 207 -20.29 -20.96 0.37
N ASP A 208 -20.11 -20.60 1.64
CA ASP A 208 -20.98 -19.64 2.32
C ASP A 208 -20.65 -18.21 1.85
N PRO A 209 -21.68 -17.40 1.55
CA PRO A 209 -21.49 -16.02 1.15
C PRO A 209 -20.69 -15.21 2.19
N GLY A 210 -19.67 -14.45 1.76
CA GLY A 210 -18.88 -13.58 2.61
C GLY A 210 -17.75 -14.25 3.41
N THR A 211 -17.71 -15.59 3.48
CA THR A 211 -16.63 -16.34 4.16
C THR A 211 -15.26 -16.07 3.53
N ASP A 212 -15.24 -15.85 2.25
CA ASP A 212 -14.06 -15.54 1.46
C ASP A 212 -13.44 -14.19 1.86
N ILE A 213 -14.25 -13.12 1.95
CA ILE A 213 -13.77 -11.80 2.41
C ILE A 213 -13.42 -11.85 3.88
N LEU A 214 -14.23 -12.51 4.72
CA LEU A 214 -13.91 -12.67 6.14
C LEU A 214 -12.58 -13.40 6.36
N SER A 215 -12.26 -14.39 5.50
CA SER A 215 -10.95 -15.05 5.51
C SER A 215 -9.81 -14.08 5.25
N LEU A 216 -9.96 -13.16 4.29
CA LEU A 216 -8.97 -12.12 4.01
C LEU A 216 -8.87 -11.12 5.18
N VAL A 217 -9.98 -10.67 5.73
CA VAL A 217 -10.02 -9.80 6.92
C VAL A 217 -9.18 -10.40 8.06
N ARG A 218 -9.36 -11.69 8.35
CA ARG A 218 -8.58 -12.40 9.37
C ARG A 218 -7.13 -12.60 8.96
N ALA A 219 -6.87 -12.96 7.71
CA ALA A 219 -5.51 -13.19 7.19
C ALA A 219 -4.63 -11.93 7.27
N TYR A 220 -5.22 -10.75 7.05
CA TYR A 220 -4.54 -9.47 7.18
C TYR A 220 -4.62 -8.87 8.60
N GLY A 221 -5.20 -9.58 9.56
CA GLY A 221 -5.32 -9.10 10.94
C GLY A 221 -6.11 -7.80 11.07
N LEU A 222 -7.13 -7.62 10.23
CA LEU A 222 -8.00 -6.45 10.25
C LEU A 222 -9.08 -6.64 11.32
N ALA A 223 -9.14 -5.73 12.28
CA ALA A 223 -10.11 -5.80 13.37
C ALA A 223 -11.43 -5.15 12.98
N GLU A 224 -12.52 -5.91 12.92
CA GLU A 224 -13.86 -5.40 12.59
C GLU A 224 -14.53 -4.69 13.77
N SER A 225 -14.21 -5.05 14.99
CA SER A 225 -14.76 -4.45 16.22
C SER A 225 -13.74 -3.56 16.92
N PHE A 226 -14.21 -2.66 17.76
CA PHE A 226 -13.39 -1.82 18.61
C PHE A 226 -13.33 -2.39 20.03
N PRO A 227 -12.19 -2.24 20.75
CA PRO A 227 -12.04 -2.67 22.13
C PRO A 227 -13.01 -1.96 23.07
N GLU A 228 -13.27 -2.55 24.23
CA GLU A 228 -14.24 -2.05 25.19
C GLU A 228 -13.86 -0.68 25.78
N ASP A 229 -12.58 -0.43 26.06
CA ASP A 229 -12.06 0.84 26.55
C ASP A 229 -12.26 1.97 25.52
N VAL A 230 -12.15 1.69 24.23
CA VAL A 230 -12.48 2.61 23.14
C VAL A 230 -13.98 2.94 23.15
N MET A 231 -14.82 1.93 23.30
CA MET A 231 -16.28 2.11 23.32
C MET A 231 -16.75 2.87 24.57
N GLU A 232 -16.07 2.71 25.71
CA GLU A 232 -16.34 3.52 26.91
C GLU A 232 -15.95 4.98 26.70
N GLU A 233 -14.76 5.27 26.17
CA GLU A 233 -14.34 6.64 25.86
C GLU A 233 -15.31 7.32 24.89
N LEU A 234 -15.79 6.58 23.88
CA LEU A 234 -16.73 7.06 22.88
C LEU A 234 -18.06 7.55 23.48
N LYS A 235 -18.51 6.99 24.60
CA LYS A 235 -19.76 7.41 25.26
C LYS A 235 -19.69 8.84 25.80
N ALA A 236 -18.50 9.33 26.14
CA ALA A 236 -18.30 10.69 26.64
C ALA A 236 -18.32 11.74 25.51
N ILE A 237 -18.20 11.35 24.26
CA ILE A 237 -18.24 12.25 23.12
C ILE A 237 -19.70 12.53 22.76
N PRO A 238 -20.12 13.81 22.59
CA PRO A 238 -21.48 14.14 22.22
C PRO A 238 -21.80 13.66 20.78
N ASP A 239 -23.09 13.49 20.49
CA ASP A 239 -23.53 13.10 19.12
C ASP A 239 -23.57 14.31 18.18
N GLU A 240 -23.80 15.52 18.73
CA GLU A 240 -23.85 16.77 17.99
C GLU A 240 -23.01 17.86 18.66
N LEU A 241 -22.57 18.81 17.85
CA LEU A 241 -21.84 19.96 18.32
C LEU A 241 -22.82 21.00 18.92
N GLU A 242 -22.70 21.29 20.20
CA GLU A 242 -23.41 22.41 20.81
C GLU A 242 -22.73 23.71 20.40
N THR A 243 -23.41 24.52 19.60
CA THR A 243 -22.95 25.84 19.15
C THR A 243 -24.02 26.86 19.34
N GLU A 244 -23.63 28.13 19.45
CA GLU A 244 -24.55 29.24 19.33
C GLU A 244 -25.19 29.27 17.95
N ALA A 245 -26.37 29.90 17.82
CA ALA A 245 -27.08 30.00 16.56
C ALA A 245 -26.16 30.57 15.45
N ALA A 246 -26.19 29.97 14.27
CA ALA A 246 -25.47 30.53 13.14
C ALA A 246 -25.95 31.95 12.85
N PRO A 247 -25.07 32.91 12.48
CA PRO A 247 -25.46 34.26 12.16
C PRO A 247 -26.53 34.26 11.07
N GLU A 248 -27.68 34.86 11.34
CA GLU A 248 -28.70 35.07 10.33
C GLU A 248 -28.23 36.13 9.31
N GLY A 249 -28.22 35.80 8.04
CA GLY A 249 -28.15 36.74 6.92
C GLY A 249 -26.78 37.22 6.43
N LYS A 250 -25.67 36.88 7.09
CA LYS A 250 -24.32 37.17 6.56
C LYS A 250 -23.69 35.95 5.86
N ARG A 251 -24.30 35.53 4.77
CA ARG A 251 -23.59 34.61 3.84
C ARG A 251 -22.74 35.47 2.93
N PHE A 252 -21.42 35.29 3.00
CA PHE A 252 -20.54 35.73 1.93
C PHE A 252 -20.94 34.95 0.68
N ARG A 253 -21.64 35.64 -0.21
CA ARG A 253 -22.01 35.10 -1.51
C ARG A 253 -20.86 35.28 -2.45
N GLU A 254 -20.91 34.58 -3.55
CA GLU A 254 -19.98 34.65 -4.66
C GLU A 254 -19.67 36.08 -5.15
N ASP A 255 -20.63 36.97 -5.02
CA ASP A 255 -20.57 38.39 -5.42
C ASP A 255 -20.03 39.35 -4.35
N MET A 256 -19.65 38.84 -3.16
CA MET A 256 -19.06 39.62 -2.09
C MET A 256 -17.59 39.28 -1.91
N PRO A 257 -16.66 40.02 -2.54
CA PRO A 257 -15.23 39.82 -2.37
C PRO A 257 -14.80 40.17 -0.94
N TYR A 258 -13.81 39.43 -0.41
CA TYR A 258 -13.26 39.60 0.94
C TYR A 258 -11.77 39.31 0.97
N TYR A 259 -11.07 39.79 2.01
CA TYR A 259 -9.67 39.44 2.29
C TYR A 259 -9.57 38.38 3.38
N LEU A 260 -8.43 37.69 3.47
CA LEU A 260 -8.17 36.74 4.54
C LEU A 260 -8.27 37.39 5.93
N ASP A 261 -7.85 38.67 6.03
CA ASP A 261 -7.89 39.42 7.26
C ASP A 261 -9.32 39.81 7.71
N ASP A 262 -10.29 39.78 6.79
CA ASP A 262 -11.71 40.02 7.12
C ASP A 262 -12.32 38.86 7.93
N LEU A 263 -11.64 37.70 7.92
CA LEU A 263 -12.05 36.52 8.68
C LEU A 263 -11.54 36.60 10.11
N VAL A 264 -12.37 37.13 11.01
CA VAL A 264 -12.03 37.33 12.43
C VAL A 264 -12.66 36.27 13.33
N SER A 265 -11.94 35.91 14.42
CA SER A 265 -12.47 35.04 15.47
C SER A 265 -13.49 35.75 16.33
N ASP A 266 -14.54 35.06 16.77
CA ASP A 266 -15.48 35.56 17.73
C ASP A 266 -15.03 35.16 19.16
N ASP A 267 -14.51 36.12 19.92
CA ASP A 267 -14.02 35.92 21.28
C ASP A 267 -15.15 35.64 22.30
N GLY A 268 -16.42 35.81 21.90
CA GLY A 268 -17.59 35.58 22.72
C GLY A 268 -18.05 34.12 22.85
N TRP A 269 -17.47 33.23 22.06
CA TRP A 269 -17.90 31.84 22.05
C TRP A 269 -17.39 31.01 23.22
N LYS A 270 -18.24 30.06 23.64
CA LYS A 270 -17.90 29.06 24.66
C LYS A 270 -17.19 27.85 24.04
N GLU A 271 -16.58 27.03 24.91
CA GLU A 271 -16.07 25.75 24.47
C GLU A 271 -17.18 24.86 23.84
N PRO A 272 -16.94 24.11 22.75
CA PRO A 272 -15.65 23.90 22.08
C PRO A 272 -15.32 24.90 20.96
N CYS A 273 -16.12 25.92 20.76
CA CYS A 273 -15.98 26.86 19.63
C CYS A 273 -15.09 28.07 19.94
N ARG A 274 -14.69 28.25 21.20
CA ARG A 274 -13.90 29.40 21.64
C ARG A 274 -12.57 29.52 20.87
N GLY A 275 -12.31 30.73 20.37
CA GLY A 275 -11.09 31.05 19.63
C GLY A 275 -11.07 30.56 18.20
N ARG A 276 -12.15 29.93 17.72
CA ARG A 276 -12.28 29.47 16.32
C ARG A 276 -12.88 30.57 15.43
N LEU A 277 -12.56 30.52 14.12
CA LEU A 277 -13.23 31.38 13.14
C LEU A 277 -14.63 30.83 12.80
N ASP A 278 -15.64 31.67 12.78
CA ASP A 278 -16.98 31.33 12.31
C ASP A 278 -17.09 31.47 10.79
N LEU A 279 -16.97 30.37 10.09
CA LEU A 279 -17.10 30.31 8.64
C LEU A 279 -18.45 29.77 8.18
N ARG A 280 -19.42 29.60 9.08
CA ARG A 280 -20.77 29.08 8.77
C ARG A 280 -21.57 29.99 7.83
N GLY A 281 -21.13 31.24 7.65
CA GLY A 281 -21.68 32.20 6.69
C GLY A 281 -21.14 32.06 5.26
N LEU A 282 -20.06 31.28 5.03
CA LEU A 282 -19.51 31.03 3.71
C LEU A 282 -20.28 29.90 3.00
N GLN A 283 -20.44 30.02 1.67
CA GLN A 283 -21.01 28.95 0.86
C GLN A 283 -20.04 27.77 0.80
N THR A 284 -20.41 26.67 1.45
CA THR A 284 -19.55 25.51 1.67
C THR A 284 -20.19 24.26 1.10
N VAL A 285 -19.39 23.46 0.37
CA VAL A 285 -19.84 22.18 -0.21
C VAL A 285 -18.88 21.06 0.12
N THR A 286 -19.38 19.83 0.25
CA THR A 286 -18.59 18.60 0.12
C THR A 286 -18.87 17.96 -1.23
N ILE A 287 -17.85 17.31 -1.85
CA ILE A 287 -17.97 16.63 -3.15
C ILE A 287 -17.26 15.29 -3.04
N ASP A 288 -18.03 14.20 -2.96
CA ASP A 288 -17.55 12.86 -2.67
C ASP A 288 -18.22 11.80 -3.53
N GLY A 289 -17.91 10.52 -3.32
CA GLY A 289 -18.68 9.41 -3.87
C GLY A 289 -20.09 9.36 -3.28
N GLU A 290 -21.04 8.79 -4.02
CA GLU A 290 -22.45 8.68 -3.58
C GLU A 290 -22.58 7.95 -2.25
N ASP A 291 -21.76 6.91 -2.03
CA ASP A 291 -21.82 6.02 -0.88
C ASP A 291 -20.94 6.47 0.30
N ALA A 292 -20.14 7.55 0.15
CA ALA A 292 -19.27 8.06 1.19
C ALA A 292 -20.07 8.53 2.42
N LYS A 293 -19.61 8.20 3.62
CA LYS A 293 -20.23 8.60 4.89
C LYS A 293 -19.25 9.34 5.81
N ASP A 294 -17.98 9.17 5.57
CA ASP A 294 -16.84 9.73 6.30
C ASP A 294 -16.29 10.92 5.51
N LEU A 295 -17.05 12.03 5.53
CA LEU A 295 -16.73 13.24 4.77
C LEU A 295 -15.63 14.01 5.52
N ASP A 296 -14.38 13.83 5.08
CA ASP A 296 -13.19 14.45 5.68
C ASP A 296 -13.05 15.93 5.31
N ASP A 297 -13.43 16.33 4.09
CA ASP A 297 -13.15 17.63 3.51
C ASP A 297 -14.38 18.36 2.99
N ALA A 298 -14.35 19.68 3.14
CA ALA A 298 -15.30 20.61 2.56
C ALA A 298 -14.54 21.78 1.94
N VAL A 299 -15.13 22.41 0.95
CA VAL A 299 -14.48 23.46 0.16
C VAL A 299 -15.35 24.71 0.10
N THR A 300 -14.71 25.88 0.26
CA THR A 300 -15.25 27.21 -0.04
C THR A 300 -14.40 27.89 -1.10
N LEU A 301 -15.01 28.68 -1.95
CA LEU A 301 -14.27 29.44 -2.96
C LEU A 301 -14.86 30.84 -3.12
N GLY A 302 -14.03 31.86 -2.84
CA GLY A 302 -14.33 33.27 -3.00
C GLY A 302 -13.32 33.97 -3.89
N ARG A 303 -13.40 35.30 -3.96
CA ARG A 303 -12.42 36.15 -4.63
C ARG A 303 -12.09 37.37 -3.79
N THR A 304 -10.88 37.90 -3.93
CA THR A 304 -10.49 39.21 -3.43
C THR A 304 -11.04 40.32 -4.34
N PRO A 305 -11.08 41.57 -3.87
CA PRO A 305 -11.44 42.71 -4.71
C PRO A 305 -10.56 42.88 -5.95
N GLU A 306 -9.32 42.43 -5.90
CA GLU A 306 -8.34 42.45 -7.01
C GLU A 306 -8.55 41.28 -7.98
N GLY A 307 -9.39 40.31 -7.63
CA GLY A 307 -9.73 39.18 -8.47
C GLY A 307 -8.93 37.90 -8.23
N ASN A 308 -8.06 37.84 -7.22
CA ASN A 308 -7.42 36.61 -6.76
C ASN A 308 -8.46 35.66 -6.16
N TYR A 309 -8.19 34.36 -6.20
CA TYR A 309 -9.07 33.38 -5.59
C TYR A 309 -8.79 33.25 -4.10
N ILE A 310 -9.83 33.07 -3.28
CA ILE A 310 -9.71 32.63 -1.89
C ILE A 310 -10.30 31.23 -1.79
N LEU A 311 -9.41 30.24 -1.72
CA LEU A 311 -9.77 28.84 -1.57
C LEU A 311 -9.67 28.42 -0.11
N GLY A 312 -10.79 28.03 0.49
CA GLY A 312 -10.83 27.39 1.81
C GLY A 312 -10.94 25.88 1.66
N VAL A 313 -9.98 25.15 2.22
CA VAL A 313 -10.00 23.70 2.38
C VAL A 313 -10.20 23.41 3.87
N HIS A 314 -11.36 22.89 4.22
CA HIS A 314 -11.80 22.68 5.60
C HIS A 314 -11.82 21.19 5.91
N ILE A 315 -10.99 20.76 6.85
CA ILE A 315 -10.83 19.36 7.20
C ILE A 315 -11.43 19.09 8.57
N ALA A 316 -12.17 18.00 8.69
CA ALA A 316 -12.77 17.56 9.94
C ALA A 316 -11.75 17.58 11.11
N ASP A 317 -12.03 18.31 12.18
CA ASP A 317 -11.14 18.41 13.35
C ASP A 317 -11.27 17.18 14.25
N VAL A 318 -10.82 16.03 13.75
CA VAL A 318 -10.81 14.77 14.48
C VAL A 318 -9.95 14.86 15.75
N SER A 319 -8.87 15.65 15.70
CA SER A 319 -7.96 15.85 16.82
C SER A 319 -8.60 16.56 18.03
N HIS A 320 -9.75 17.19 17.82
CA HIS A 320 -10.56 17.73 18.94
C HIS A 320 -11.13 16.60 19.80
N TYR A 321 -11.58 15.52 19.20
CA TYR A 321 -12.24 14.39 19.87
C TYR A 321 -11.25 13.28 20.24
N VAL A 322 -10.29 12.98 19.41
CA VAL A 322 -9.29 11.91 19.60
C VAL A 322 -8.00 12.50 20.18
N LYS A 323 -7.91 12.51 21.52
CA LYS A 323 -6.76 13.10 22.22
C LYS A 323 -5.56 12.16 22.23
N GLU A 324 -4.35 12.72 22.19
CA GLU A 324 -3.10 11.97 22.27
C GLU A 324 -3.08 11.02 23.47
N ASN A 325 -2.67 9.77 23.27
CA ASN A 325 -2.60 8.68 24.25
C ASN A 325 -3.95 8.22 24.82
N SER A 326 -5.09 8.67 24.32
CA SER A 326 -6.41 8.13 24.68
C SER A 326 -6.61 6.69 24.17
N ALA A 327 -7.67 6.01 24.60
CA ALA A 327 -7.98 4.68 24.05
C ALA A 327 -8.29 4.75 22.56
N LEU A 328 -9.03 5.76 22.12
CA LEU A 328 -9.31 6.06 20.71
C LEU A 328 -8.04 6.28 19.92
N ASP A 329 -7.07 7.03 20.45
CA ASP A 329 -5.80 7.32 19.79
C ASP A 329 -4.94 6.07 19.61
N ARG A 330 -4.79 5.29 20.68
CA ARG A 330 -4.02 4.02 20.60
C ARG A 330 -4.60 3.06 19.58
N GLU A 331 -5.93 2.95 19.52
CA GLU A 331 -6.59 2.10 18.55
C GLU A 331 -6.49 2.66 17.13
N ALA A 332 -6.63 3.99 16.95
CA ALA A 332 -6.43 4.63 15.66
C ALA A 332 -5.00 4.40 15.11
N LEU A 333 -3.98 4.54 15.97
CA LEU A 333 -2.58 4.24 15.60
C LEU A 333 -2.38 2.74 15.29
N ARG A 334 -3.02 1.84 16.04
CA ARG A 334 -2.96 0.39 15.81
C ARG A 334 -3.55 0.02 14.45
N ARG A 335 -4.63 0.67 14.04
CA ARG A 335 -5.25 0.50 12.72
C ARG A 335 -4.47 1.21 11.62
N GLY A 336 -3.99 2.43 11.90
CA GLY A 336 -3.18 3.29 11.04
C GLY A 336 -3.93 3.94 9.88
N THR A 337 -4.89 3.22 9.30
CA THR A 337 -5.75 3.69 8.21
C THR A 337 -7.07 2.92 8.19
N SER A 338 -8.12 3.51 7.62
CA SER A 338 -9.31 2.76 7.21
C SER A 338 -8.98 1.87 6.02
N VAL A 339 -9.68 0.73 5.88
CA VAL A 339 -9.49 -0.24 4.79
C VAL A 339 -10.80 -0.38 4.01
N TYR A 340 -10.76 -0.11 2.70
CA TYR A 340 -11.93 -0.10 1.82
C TYR A 340 -12.01 -1.39 1.02
N LEU A 341 -12.62 -2.42 1.60
CA LEU A 341 -12.84 -3.69 0.92
C LEU A 341 -14.02 -3.54 -0.07
N VAL A 342 -14.14 -4.49 -0.99
CA VAL A 342 -15.16 -4.42 -2.05
C VAL A 342 -16.60 -4.39 -1.49
N ASP A 343 -16.86 -5.03 -0.34
CA ASP A 343 -18.19 -5.17 0.26
C ASP A 343 -18.39 -4.33 1.55
N ARG A 344 -17.33 -3.85 2.17
CA ARG A 344 -17.37 -3.13 3.45
C ARG A 344 -16.16 -2.26 3.69
N VAL A 345 -16.32 -1.30 4.58
CA VAL A 345 -15.21 -0.49 5.12
C VAL A 345 -14.87 -0.97 6.53
N ILE A 346 -13.59 -1.19 6.82
CA ILE A 346 -13.07 -1.38 8.17
C ILE A 346 -12.49 -0.05 8.61
N PRO A 347 -13.21 0.74 9.42
CA PRO A 347 -12.83 2.11 9.69
C PRO A 347 -11.69 2.21 10.71
N MET A 348 -10.87 3.26 10.60
CA MET A 348 -9.85 3.63 11.58
C MET A 348 -10.49 4.07 12.89
N LEU A 349 -11.61 4.79 12.83
CA LEU A 349 -12.34 5.34 13.97
C LEU A 349 -13.76 4.76 14.04
N PRO A 350 -14.36 4.65 15.24
CA PRO A 350 -15.76 4.21 15.38
C PRO A 350 -16.73 5.08 14.57
N HIS A 351 -17.81 4.49 14.05
CA HIS A 351 -18.78 5.17 13.18
C HIS A 351 -19.42 6.42 13.82
N LYS A 352 -19.56 6.49 15.15
CA LYS A 352 -20.02 7.69 15.85
C LYS A 352 -19.11 8.89 15.56
N LEU A 353 -17.80 8.66 15.39
CA LEU A 353 -16.85 9.68 14.96
C LEU A 353 -16.80 9.80 13.44
N SER A 354 -16.46 8.71 12.75
CA SER A 354 -16.15 8.76 11.32
C SER A 354 -17.33 9.16 10.45
N ASN A 355 -18.56 8.77 10.78
CA ASN A 355 -19.77 9.07 10.01
C ASN A 355 -20.65 10.11 10.72
N GLY A 356 -20.42 10.38 12.01
CA GLY A 356 -21.19 11.24 12.88
C GLY A 356 -20.57 12.61 13.09
N ILE A 357 -20.06 12.86 14.32
CA ILE A 357 -19.67 14.20 14.76
C ILE A 357 -18.46 14.78 14.01
N CYS A 358 -17.54 13.93 13.50
CA CYS A 358 -16.41 14.38 12.70
C CYS A 358 -16.80 14.60 11.23
N SER A 359 -17.71 13.78 10.68
CA SER A 359 -18.11 13.88 9.27
C SER A 359 -18.77 15.23 8.97
N LEU A 360 -18.32 15.88 7.90
CA LEU A 360 -18.80 17.22 7.49
C LEU A 360 -20.17 17.14 6.79
N ASN A 361 -21.16 16.64 7.53
CA ASN A 361 -22.51 16.40 7.01
C ASN A 361 -23.25 17.69 6.69
N GLU A 362 -24.12 17.65 5.66
CA GLU A 362 -24.96 18.77 5.21
C GLU A 362 -25.83 19.31 6.33
N GLY A 363 -25.93 20.64 6.43
CA GLY A 363 -26.83 21.37 7.33
C GLY A 363 -26.38 21.42 8.78
N THR A 364 -25.33 20.71 9.17
CA THR A 364 -24.85 20.65 10.56
C THR A 364 -23.58 21.48 10.78
N SER A 365 -23.46 22.11 11.95
CA SER A 365 -22.22 22.78 12.35
C SER A 365 -21.16 21.75 12.71
N ARG A 366 -19.94 21.96 12.25
CA ARG A 366 -18.80 21.05 12.52
C ARG A 366 -17.54 21.84 12.85
N LEU A 367 -16.72 21.25 13.71
CA LEU A 367 -15.36 21.73 13.95
C LEU A 367 -14.46 21.31 12.81
N ALA A 368 -13.68 22.24 12.30
CA ALA A 368 -12.71 21.96 11.25
C ALA A 368 -11.35 22.60 11.57
N LEU A 369 -10.31 22.06 10.97
CA LEU A 369 -9.00 22.67 10.81
C LEU A 369 -8.88 23.07 9.34
N SER A 370 -8.73 24.36 9.08
CA SER A 370 -8.87 24.93 7.75
C SER A 370 -7.54 25.48 7.25
N CYS A 371 -7.24 25.20 5.99
CA CYS A 371 -6.19 25.88 5.22
C CYS A 371 -6.89 26.79 4.22
N ILE A 372 -6.81 28.10 4.43
CA ILE A 372 -7.42 29.12 3.59
C ILE A 372 -6.29 29.79 2.81
N MET A 373 -6.35 29.81 1.50
CA MET A 373 -5.28 30.21 0.61
C MET A 373 -5.74 31.30 -0.34
N GLU A 374 -4.98 32.40 -0.44
CA GLU A 374 -5.12 33.35 -1.53
C GLU A 374 -4.26 32.91 -2.71
N ILE A 375 -4.85 32.82 -3.90
CA ILE A 375 -4.24 32.25 -5.11
C ILE A 375 -4.36 33.25 -6.23
N ASP A 376 -3.22 33.56 -6.86
CA ASP A 376 -3.17 34.47 -8.02
C ASP A 376 -3.67 33.79 -9.33
N GLY A 377 -3.82 34.57 -10.38
CA GLY A 377 -4.24 34.05 -11.69
C GLY A 377 -3.25 33.10 -12.37
N GLN A 378 -2.08 32.84 -11.76
CA GLN A 378 -1.07 31.90 -12.23
C GLN A 378 -1.04 30.62 -11.37
N GLY A 379 -1.90 30.55 -10.36
CA GLY A 379 -2.02 29.40 -9.45
C GLY A 379 -0.99 29.41 -8.31
N ASN A 380 -0.30 30.53 -8.05
CA ASN A 380 0.60 30.62 -6.90
C ASN A 380 -0.20 31.00 -5.65
N VAL A 381 0.08 30.33 -4.54
CA VAL A 381 -0.40 30.76 -3.23
C VAL A 381 0.42 31.99 -2.83
N THR A 382 -0.26 33.14 -2.73
CA THR A 382 0.36 34.43 -2.38
C THR A 382 0.29 34.70 -0.89
N ASP A 383 -0.75 34.20 -0.23
CA ASP A 383 -0.93 34.23 1.21
C ASP A 383 -1.77 33.05 1.68
N HIS A 384 -1.67 32.67 2.95
CA HIS A 384 -2.45 31.57 3.50
C HIS A 384 -2.63 31.71 5.01
N ARG A 385 -3.68 31.07 5.52
CA ARG A 385 -3.98 30.98 6.94
C ARG A 385 -4.40 29.58 7.31
N ILE A 386 -3.67 28.97 8.26
CA ILE A 386 -4.04 27.68 8.85
C ILE A 386 -4.65 27.96 10.24
N CYS A 387 -5.90 27.58 10.46
CA CYS A 387 -6.63 27.96 11.67
C CYS A 387 -7.75 26.98 12.01
N GLU A 388 -8.14 26.96 13.27
CA GLU A 388 -9.31 26.24 13.74
C GLU A 388 -10.59 27.02 13.41
N THR A 389 -11.60 26.33 12.90
CA THR A 389 -12.83 26.94 12.38
C THR A 389 -14.08 26.21 12.85
N VAL A 390 -15.23 26.86 12.72
CA VAL A 390 -16.55 26.23 12.74
C VAL A 390 -17.18 26.48 11.40
N ILE A 391 -17.56 25.39 10.70
CA ILE A 391 -18.18 25.44 9.37
C ILE A 391 -19.57 24.82 9.40
N ARG A 392 -20.36 25.09 8.36
CA ARG A 392 -21.61 24.39 8.07
C ARG A 392 -21.70 24.13 6.58
N VAL A 393 -21.77 22.87 6.19
CA VAL A 393 -21.91 22.48 4.78
C VAL A 393 -23.31 22.80 4.30
N ASP A 394 -23.42 23.58 3.22
CA ASP A 394 -24.72 23.95 2.63
C ASP A 394 -25.30 22.82 1.78
N ARG A 395 -24.43 22.11 1.04
CA ARG A 395 -24.85 20.96 0.20
C ARG A 395 -23.75 19.89 0.18
N ARG A 396 -24.20 18.66 0.36
CA ARG A 396 -23.43 17.48 0.01
C ARG A 396 -23.66 17.16 -1.45
N MET A 397 -22.60 17.17 -2.24
CA MET A 397 -22.63 16.85 -3.67
C MET A 397 -21.91 15.54 -3.94
N SER A 398 -22.28 14.87 -5.04
CA SER A 398 -21.52 13.74 -5.54
C SER A 398 -20.66 14.13 -6.75
N TYR A 399 -19.58 13.39 -6.98
CA TYR A 399 -18.74 13.58 -8.18
C TYR A 399 -19.56 13.50 -9.46
N THR A 400 -20.49 12.56 -9.55
CA THR A 400 -21.39 12.39 -10.69
C THR A 400 -22.29 13.62 -10.90
N ALA A 401 -22.87 14.13 -9.80
CA ALA A 401 -23.78 15.28 -9.88
C ALA A 401 -23.02 16.55 -10.30
N VAL A 402 -21.85 16.83 -9.71
CA VAL A 402 -21.05 18.01 -10.08
C VAL A 402 -20.55 17.90 -11.51
N ASN A 403 -20.07 16.73 -11.92
CA ASN A 403 -19.67 16.52 -13.32
C ASN A 403 -20.84 16.74 -14.28
N GLY A 404 -22.03 16.20 -13.98
CA GLY A 404 -23.24 16.41 -14.81
C GLY A 404 -23.68 17.88 -14.88
N ILE A 405 -23.46 18.67 -13.80
CA ILE A 405 -23.69 20.12 -13.82
C ILE A 405 -22.69 20.83 -14.75
N LEU A 406 -21.42 20.46 -14.69
CA LEU A 406 -20.35 21.10 -15.48
C LEU A 406 -20.44 20.75 -16.97
N THR A 407 -20.71 19.49 -17.30
CA THR A 407 -20.84 19.04 -18.70
C THR A 407 -22.18 19.38 -19.33
N GLY A 408 -23.23 19.59 -18.52
CA GLY A 408 -24.60 19.81 -19.01
C GLY A 408 -25.29 18.55 -19.52
N GLU A 409 -24.72 17.36 -19.33
CA GLU A 409 -25.25 16.09 -19.85
C GLU A 409 -26.46 15.55 -19.07
N MET A 410 -26.68 16.04 -17.84
CA MET A 410 -27.81 15.61 -17.01
C MET A 410 -28.88 16.69 -16.90
N GLU A 411 -29.99 16.49 -17.60
CA GLU A 411 -31.13 17.42 -17.58
C GLU A 411 -31.63 17.70 -16.16
N GLY A 412 -31.94 18.96 -15.85
CA GLY A 412 -32.53 19.41 -14.60
C GLY A 412 -31.57 19.59 -13.43
N LEU A 413 -30.32 19.09 -13.51
CA LEU A 413 -29.34 19.29 -12.41
C LEU A 413 -28.91 20.75 -12.28
N GLN A 414 -28.67 21.45 -13.38
CA GLN A 414 -28.32 22.88 -13.37
C GLN A 414 -29.46 23.74 -12.80
N GLU A 415 -30.72 23.39 -13.06
CA GLU A 415 -31.85 24.09 -12.47
C GLU A 415 -32.00 23.79 -10.97
N LYS A 416 -31.86 22.51 -10.59
CA LYS A 416 -31.93 22.07 -9.18
C LYS A 416 -30.88 22.72 -8.29
N TYR A 417 -29.70 22.91 -8.82
CA TYR A 417 -28.53 23.46 -8.10
C TYR A 417 -28.09 24.81 -8.67
N ALA A 418 -29.04 25.60 -9.23
CA ALA A 418 -28.72 26.87 -9.88
C ALA A 418 -27.84 27.82 -9.06
N GLU A 419 -28.01 27.82 -7.74
CA GLU A 419 -27.24 28.63 -6.79
C GLU A 419 -25.74 28.20 -6.69
N LEU A 420 -25.41 26.94 -7.07
CA LEU A 420 -24.07 26.38 -6.97
C LEU A 420 -23.35 26.31 -8.32
N VAL A 421 -24.08 26.45 -9.43
CA VAL A 421 -23.49 26.38 -10.78
C VAL A 421 -22.33 27.38 -10.96
N PRO A 422 -22.44 28.65 -10.54
CA PRO A 422 -21.33 29.60 -10.65
C PRO A 422 -20.13 29.17 -9.79
N LEU A 423 -20.36 28.62 -8.60
CA LEU A 423 -19.31 28.10 -7.72
C LEU A 423 -18.52 26.97 -8.39
N PHE A 424 -19.22 25.95 -8.94
CA PHE A 424 -18.56 24.82 -9.62
C PHE A 424 -17.79 25.23 -10.86
N LYS A 425 -18.29 26.14 -11.68
CA LYS A 425 -17.54 26.67 -12.83
C LYS A 425 -16.26 27.39 -12.41
N ARG A 426 -16.30 28.13 -11.31
CA ARG A 426 -15.12 28.77 -10.76
C ARG A 426 -14.12 27.77 -10.15
N MET A 427 -14.62 26.71 -9.52
CA MET A 427 -13.79 25.62 -9.04
C MET A 427 -13.08 24.91 -10.19
N GLU A 428 -13.77 24.66 -11.30
CA GLU A 428 -13.20 24.09 -12.53
C GLU A 428 -12.10 25.01 -13.11
N GLU A 429 -12.36 26.32 -13.19
CA GLU A 429 -11.40 27.32 -13.64
C GLU A 429 -10.11 27.29 -12.79
N LEU A 430 -10.24 27.38 -11.46
CA LEU A 430 -9.12 27.36 -10.53
C LEU A 430 -8.36 26.02 -10.57
N SER A 431 -9.07 24.90 -10.61
CA SER A 431 -8.47 23.56 -10.75
C SER A 431 -7.61 23.48 -12.03
N GLY A 432 -8.11 24.01 -13.15
CA GLY A 432 -7.33 24.07 -14.40
C GLY A 432 -6.03 24.88 -14.26
N ILE A 433 -6.10 26.03 -13.58
CA ILE A 433 -4.91 26.89 -13.34
C ILE A 433 -3.89 26.17 -12.45
N VAL A 434 -4.32 25.61 -11.33
CA VAL A 434 -3.45 24.90 -10.38
C VAL A 434 -2.83 23.65 -11.01
N ARG A 435 -3.61 22.90 -11.79
CA ARG A 435 -3.14 21.71 -12.52
C ARG A 435 -2.09 22.07 -13.55
N GLU A 436 -2.33 23.09 -14.35
CA GLU A 436 -1.37 23.55 -15.35
C GLU A 436 -0.05 24.03 -14.71
N ARG A 437 -0.11 24.68 -13.54
CA ARG A 437 1.08 25.02 -12.76
C ARG A 437 1.85 23.76 -12.32
N ARG A 438 1.16 22.74 -11.79
CA ARG A 438 1.80 21.46 -11.41
C ARG A 438 2.41 20.75 -12.61
N ARG A 439 1.70 20.74 -13.75
CA ARG A 439 2.19 20.18 -15.01
C ARG A 439 3.45 20.87 -15.49
N LYS A 440 3.51 22.22 -15.47
CA LYS A 440 4.72 22.99 -15.81
C LYS A 440 5.90 22.67 -14.89
N ARG A 441 5.65 22.38 -13.62
CA ARG A 441 6.66 21.96 -12.65
C ARG A 441 7.20 20.55 -12.95
N GLY A 442 6.41 19.70 -13.57
CA GLY A 442 6.78 18.34 -13.96
C GLY A 442 6.07 17.25 -13.15
N ALA A 443 4.93 17.57 -12.52
CA ALA A 443 4.12 16.55 -11.86
C ALA A 443 3.69 15.47 -12.84
N ILE A 444 3.82 14.22 -12.43
CA ILE A 444 3.47 13.05 -13.22
C ILE A 444 2.03 12.66 -12.86
N ASP A 445 1.14 12.66 -13.83
CA ASP A 445 -0.23 12.20 -13.67
C ASP A 445 -0.38 10.83 -14.34
N PHE A 446 -0.65 9.80 -13.55
CA PHE A 446 -0.96 8.46 -14.04
C PHE A 446 -2.48 8.28 -14.00
N ASP A 447 -3.09 8.19 -15.14
CA ASP A 447 -4.53 7.96 -15.27
C ASP A 447 -4.79 6.48 -15.63
N PHE A 448 -4.69 5.59 -14.63
CA PHE A 448 -5.08 4.20 -14.82
C PHE A 448 -6.54 4.01 -14.42
N PRO A 449 -7.33 3.30 -15.24
CA PRO A 449 -8.70 2.99 -14.87
C PRO A 449 -8.71 2.05 -13.65
N GLU A 450 -9.39 2.50 -12.59
CA GLU A 450 -9.68 1.67 -11.43
C GLU A 450 -10.95 0.84 -11.71
N SER A 451 -11.12 -0.26 -11.00
CA SER A 451 -12.30 -1.12 -11.15
C SER A 451 -13.37 -0.74 -10.14
N LYS A 452 -14.60 -0.55 -10.58
CA LYS A 452 -15.76 -0.52 -9.69
C LYS A 452 -16.55 -1.81 -9.83
N ILE A 453 -16.63 -2.56 -8.73
CA ILE A 453 -17.31 -3.86 -8.65
C ILE A 453 -18.67 -3.66 -7.99
N PHE A 454 -19.74 -3.98 -8.68
CA PHE A 454 -21.11 -3.92 -8.17
C PHE A 454 -21.51 -5.29 -7.60
N LEU A 455 -22.01 -5.30 -6.36
CA LEU A 455 -22.40 -6.51 -5.66
C LEU A 455 -23.93 -6.62 -5.53
N ASP A 456 -24.44 -7.86 -5.43
CA ASP A 456 -25.79 -8.13 -5.00
C ASP A 456 -25.93 -8.06 -3.46
N GLU A 457 -27.16 -8.20 -2.92
CA GLU A 457 -27.42 -8.22 -1.48
C GLU A 457 -26.68 -9.33 -0.71
N LYS A 458 -26.18 -10.34 -1.40
CA LYS A 458 -25.40 -11.45 -0.86
C LYS A 458 -23.90 -11.28 -1.03
N GLY A 459 -23.44 -10.10 -1.49
CA GLY A 459 -22.04 -9.79 -1.73
C GLY A 459 -21.43 -10.49 -2.95
N ARG A 460 -22.24 -10.98 -3.89
CA ARG A 460 -21.77 -11.60 -5.13
C ARG A 460 -21.62 -10.55 -6.23
N PRO A 461 -20.56 -10.61 -7.04
CA PRO A 461 -20.36 -9.64 -8.12
C PRO A 461 -21.42 -9.79 -9.21
N LEU A 462 -22.07 -8.68 -9.54
CA LEU A 462 -23.05 -8.55 -10.62
C LEU A 462 -22.40 -8.01 -11.88
N GLU A 463 -21.59 -6.97 -11.72
CA GLU A 463 -20.96 -6.24 -12.81
C GLU A 463 -19.64 -5.65 -12.38
N ILE A 464 -18.70 -5.52 -13.32
CA ILE A 464 -17.43 -4.84 -13.15
C ILE A 464 -17.29 -3.81 -14.26
N ARG A 465 -17.07 -2.55 -13.88
CA ARG A 465 -16.84 -1.44 -14.81
C ARG A 465 -15.57 -0.69 -14.45
N PRO A 466 -14.86 -0.11 -15.43
CA PRO A 466 -13.81 0.86 -15.12
C PRO A 466 -14.45 2.08 -14.42
N TYR A 467 -13.77 2.58 -13.41
CA TYR A 467 -14.10 3.86 -12.78
C TYR A 467 -13.29 4.95 -13.47
N GLU A 468 -14.00 5.86 -14.14
CA GLU A 468 -13.37 6.98 -14.83
C GLU A 468 -13.26 8.20 -13.91
N ARG A 469 -12.07 8.79 -13.84
CA ARG A 469 -11.85 10.07 -13.19
C ARG A 469 -12.50 11.17 -14.03
N ASN A 470 -13.45 11.88 -13.44
CA ASN A 470 -14.15 12.98 -14.10
C ASN A 470 -13.63 14.37 -13.64
N THR A 471 -14.19 15.46 -14.21
CA THR A 471 -13.80 16.83 -13.85
C THR A 471 -13.97 17.12 -12.37
N ALA A 472 -15.04 16.63 -11.74
CA ALA A 472 -15.31 16.87 -10.33
C ALA A 472 -14.28 16.18 -9.41
N THR A 473 -13.88 14.95 -9.72
CA THR A 473 -12.81 14.26 -8.96
C THR A 473 -11.48 15.00 -9.07
N LYS A 474 -11.19 15.51 -10.27
CA LYS A 474 -9.96 16.28 -10.53
C LYS A 474 -9.94 17.62 -9.78
N ILE A 475 -11.07 18.30 -9.63
CA ILE A 475 -11.20 19.55 -8.85
C ILE A 475 -10.81 19.32 -7.39
N ILE A 476 -11.41 18.32 -6.74
CA ILE A 476 -11.15 18.03 -5.33
C ILE A 476 -9.70 17.59 -5.13
N GLU A 477 -9.18 16.72 -6.00
CA GLU A 477 -7.79 16.30 -5.96
C GLU A 477 -6.82 17.50 -6.02
N ASP A 478 -7.01 18.44 -6.97
CA ASP A 478 -6.16 19.60 -7.11
C ASP A 478 -6.16 20.50 -5.87
N PHE A 479 -7.33 20.69 -5.24
CA PHE A 479 -7.46 21.50 -4.04
C PHE A 479 -6.84 20.82 -2.81
N MET A 480 -7.03 19.49 -2.67
CA MET A 480 -6.39 18.73 -1.59
C MET A 480 -4.87 18.69 -1.74
N LEU A 481 -4.36 18.50 -2.95
CA LEU A 481 -2.92 18.55 -3.22
C LEU A 481 -2.33 19.91 -2.88
N LEU A 482 -3.01 21.01 -3.26
CA LEU A 482 -2.54 22.37 -2.96
C LEU A 482 -2.51 22.64 -1.45
N ALA A 483 -3.55 22.23 -0.72
CA ALA A 483 -3.61 22.35 0.74
C ALA A 483 -2.50 21.54 1.41
N ASN A 484 -2.29 20.30 0.99
CA ASN A 484 -1.22 19.43 1.49
C ASN A 484 0.18 20.03 1.25
N GLU A 485 0.43 20.63 0.07
CA GLU A 485 1.67 21.31 -0.24
C GLU A 485 1.86 22.57 0.64
N THR A 486 0.82 23.40 0.78
CA THR A 486 0.85 24.64 1.58
C THR A 486 1.13 24.36 3.05
N VAL A 487 0.43 23.40 3.65
CA VAL A 487 0.65 22.99 5.04
C VAL A 487 2.06 22.43 5.24
N ALA A 488 2.54 21.59 4.30
CA ALA A 488 3.88 21.01 4.42
C ALA A 488 4.97 22.09 4.33
N GLU A 489 4.82 23.07 3.45
CA GLU A 489 5.76 24.17 3.26
C GLU A 489 5.80 25.08 4.50
N ASP A 490 4.64 25.47 5.04
CA ASP A 490 4.54 26.31 6.21
C ASP A 490 5.24 25.69 7.44
N PHE A 491 4.94 24.42 7.74
CA PHE A 491 5.54 23.72 8.88
C PHE A 491 6.99 23.32 8.67
N TYR A 492 7.46 23.18 7.44
CA TYR A 492 8.87 23.03 7.13
C TYR A 492 9.66 24.30 7.52
N TRP A 493 9.18 25.48 7.14
CA TRP A 493 9.84 26.74 7.47
C TRP A 493 9.75 27.12 8.95
N GLN A 494 8.73 26.67 9.65
CA GLN A 494 8.65 26.80 11.12
C GLN A 494 9.66 25.92 11.86
N SER A 495 10.30 24.95 11.16
CA SER A 495 11.34 24.05 11.71
C SER A 495 10.85 23.24 12.92
N VAL A 496 9.61 22.80 12.90
CA VAL A 496 9.01 21.95 13.94
C VAL A 496 9.03 20.49 13.51
N PRO A 497 9.10 19.52 14.45
CA PRO A 497 8.97 18.11 14.12
C PRO A 497 7.63 17.83 13.42
N PHE A 498 7.67 17.19 12.26
CA PHE A 498 6.50 16.98 11.42
C PHE A 498 6.54 15.66 10.68
N LEU A 499 5.41 15.20 10.13
CA LEU A 499 5.32 14.05 9.25
C LEU A 499 5.13 14.51 7.81
N TYR A 500 5.98 14.03 6.94
CA TYR A 500 5.92 14.29 5.51
C TYR A 500 5.53 13.03 4.74
N ARG A 501 4.88 13.20 3.61
CA ARG A 501 4.67 12.16 2.61
C ARG A 501 5.74 12.30 1.54
N THR A 502 6.71 11.41 1.55
CA THR A 502 7.87 11.48 0.66
C THR A 502 7.82 10.40 -0.41
N HIS A 503 8.30 10.76 -1.57
CA HIS A 503 8.47 9.85 -2.70
C HIS A 503 9.88 10.06 -3.26
N ASP A 504 10.77 9.14 -2.94
CA ASP A 504 12.17 9.23 -3.33
C ASP A 504 12.35 9.13 -4.86
N THR A 505 13.47 9.65 -5.35
CA THR A 505 13.89 9.48 -6.75
C THR A 505 13.97 7.99 -7.11
N PRO A 506 13.57 7.61 -8.34
CA PRO A 506 13.67 6.24 -8.82
C PRO A 506 15.08 5.68 -8.76
N ASP A 507 15.19 4.36 -8.70
CA ASP A 507 16.46 3.66 -8.75
C ASP A 507 17.15 3.89 -10.12
N PRO A 508 18.43 4.35 -10.18
CA PRO A 508 19.11 4.61 -11.44
C PRO A 508 19.22 3.40 -12.38
N GLU A 509 19.40 2.19 -11.85
CA GLU A 509 19.48 0.98 -12.66
C GLU A 509 18.12 0.63 -13.27
N LYS A 510 17.02 0.77 -12.52
CA LYS A 510 15.67 0.59 -13.05
C LYS A 510 15.35 1.62 -14.13
N MET A 511 15.77 2.88 -13.94
CA MET A 511 15.58 3.93 -14.93
C MET A 511 16.38 3.66 -16.20
N LYS A 512 17.58 3.13 -16.07
CA LYS A 512 18.40 2.71 -17.22
C LYS A 512 17.74 1.57 -17.98
N GLN A 513 17.21 0.56 -17.29
CA GLN A 513 16.46 -0.54 -17.90
C GLN A 513 15.22 -0.01 -18.63
N LEU A 514 14.44 0.87 -17.98
CA LEU A 514 13.31 1.55 -18.61
C LEU A 514 13.74 2.31 -19.86
N SER A 515 14.83 3.10 -19.79
CA SER A 515 15.35 3.87 -20.94
C SER A 515 15.72 2.98 -22.12
N VAL A 516 16.39 1.86 -21.87
CA VAL A 516 16.74 0.89 -22.93
C VAL A 516 15.45 0.29 -23.53
N PHE A 517 14.47 -0.02 -22.69
CA PHE A 517 13.22 -0.59 -23.17
C PHE A 517 12.39 0.36 -24.04
N ILE A 518 12.17 1.61 -23.59
CA ILE A 518 11.36 2.59 -24.34
C ILE A 518 12.01 3.00 -25.66
N ASN A 519 13.34 2.89 -25.77
CA ASN A 519 14.06 3.13 -27.03
C ASN A 519 13.61 2.20 -28.16
N ASN A 520 13.16 0.99 -27.84
CA ASN A 520 12.61 0.05 -28.82
C ASN A 520 11.32 0.55 -29.48
N PHE A 521 10.63 1.47 -28.81
CA PHE A 521 9.41 2.13 -29.31
C PHE A 521 9.67 3.53 -29.88
N GLY A 522 10.96 3.95 -29.94
CA GLY A 522 11.34 5.26 -30.45
C GLY A 522 11.22 6.40 -29.44
N TYR A 523 11.00 6.09 -28.16
CA TYR A 523 10.92 7.09 -27.09
C TYR A 523 12.24 7.22 -26.33
N PHE A 524 12.55 8.41 -25.86
CA PHE A 524 13.81 8.71 -25.17
C PHE A 524 13.54 9.53 -23.91
N ILE A 525 14.21 9.17 -22.81
CA ILE A 525 14.28 9.96 -21.58
C ILE A 525 15.72 10.42 -21.36
N ARG A 526 15.88 11.64 -20.84
CA ARG A 526 17.21 12.21 -20.53
C ARG A 526 17.53 11.98 -19.07
N MET A 527 18.67 11.36 -18.81
CA MET A 527 19.23 11.19 -17.48
C MET A 527 20.48 12.08 -17.34
N GLN A 528 20.61 12.76 -16.21
CA GLN A 528 21.79 13.56 -15.88
C GLN A 528 22.51 12.92 -14.72
N GLN A 529 23.77 12.52 -14.91
CA GLN A 529 24.59 11.84 -13.88
C GLN A 529 23.94 10.58 -13.24
N GLY A 530 23.05 9.90 -13.98
CA GLY A 530 22.31 8.74 -13.51
C GLY A 530 20.99 9.07 -12.82
N GLU A 531 20.68 10.34 -12.59
CA GLU A 531 19.40 10.78 -12.02
C GLU A 531 18.45 11.25 -13.12
N ILE A 532 17.15 11.10 -12.87
CA ILE A 532 16.07 11.54 -13.75
C ILE A 532 15.26 12.65 -13.07
N HIS A 533 14.93 13.67 -13.81
CA HIS A 533 14.01 14.70 -13.35
C HIS A 533 12.57 14.28 -13.66
N PRO A 534 11.57 14.49 -12.75
CA PRO A 534 10.18 14.10 -12.97
C PRO A 534 9.61 14.55 -14.32
N LYS A 535 9.97 15.76 -14.76
CA LYS A 535 9.57 16.34 -16.05
C LYS A 535 9.94 15.49 -17.28
N GLU A 536 10.99 14.68 -17.20
CA GLU A 536 11.36 13.80 -18.32
C GLU A 536 10.42 12.61 -18.43
N LEU A 537 9.95 12.07 -17.29
CA LEU A 537 8.90 11.03 -17.27
C LEU A 537 7.54 11.61 -17.70
N GLN A 538 7.21 12.82 -17.24
CA GLN A 538 6.00 13.52 -17.69
C GLN A 538 5.98 13.66 -19.20
N LYS A 539 7.07 14.16 -19.82
CA LYS A 539 7.19 14.30 -21.28
C LYS A 539 7.07 12.94 -22.01
N LEU A 540 7.52 11.85 -21.40
CA LEU A 540 7.31 10.52 -21.94
C LEU A 540 5.81 10.19 -21.95
N LEU A 541 5.12 10.37 -20.81
CA LEU A 541 3.69 10.11 -20.68
C LEU A 541 2.86 10.98 -21.65
N ASP A 542 3.14 12.26 -21.74
CA ASP A 542 2.49 13.17 -22.71
C ASP A 542 2.66 12.72 -24.18
N LYS A 543 3.77 12.05 -24.51
CA LYS A 543 4.02 11.56 -25.88
C LYS A 543 3.35 10.23 -26.20
N ILE A 544 3.16 9.41 -25.19
CA ILE A 544 2.53 8.09 -25.36
C ILE A 544 1.00 8.15 -25.22
N GLU A 545 0.46 9.25 -24.70
CA GLU A 545 -0.99 9.45 -24.51
C GLU A 545 -1.75 9.17 -25.81
N GLY A 546 -2.77 8.33 -25.75
CA GLY A 546 -3.60 7.91 -26.90
C GLY A 546 -2.90 6.94 -27.88
N THR A 547 -1.66 6.52 -27.61
CA THR A 547 -0.98 5.51 -28.46
C THR A 547 -1.28 4.08 -27.98
N PRO A 548 -1.18 3.07 -28.85
CA PRO A 548 -1.36 1.67 -28.44
C PRO A 548 -0.38 1.22 -27.35
N GLU A 549 0.79 1.86 -27.24
CA GLU A 549 1.85 1.53 -26.29
C GLU A 549 1.65 2.20 -24.92
N GLU A 550 0.74 3.16 -24.81
CA GLU A 550 0.50 3.92 -23.57
C GLU A 550 0.30 3.03 -22.34
N PRO A 551 -0.63 2.05 -22.32
CA PRO A 551 -0.91 1.26 -21.11
C PRO A 551 0.32 0.51 -20.62
N LEU A 552 1.18 0.08 -21.56
CA LEU A 552 2.43 -0.61 -21.24
C LEU A 552 3.47 0.34 -20.66
N LEU A 553 3.80 1.39 -21.40
CA LEU A 553 4.91 2.28 -21.06
C LEU A 553 4.61 3.06 -19.79
N ALA A 554 3.35 3.48 -19.58
CA ALA A 554 2.89 4.09 -18.35
C ALA A 554 3.03 3.12 -17.14
N ARG A 555 2.61 1.86 -17.29
CA ARG A 555 2.71 0.84 -16.23
C ARG A 555 4.17 0.49 -15.90
N LEU A 556 5.05 0.35 -16.89
CA LEU A 556 6.47 0.12 -16.67
C LEU A 556 7.16 1.32 -16.02
N THR A 557 6.79 2.53 -16.42
CA THR A 557 7.27 3.76 -15.81
C THR A 557 6.89 3.80 -14.32
N LEU A 558 5.62 3.52 -13.98
CA LEU A 558 5.16 3.44 -12.60
C LEU A 558 5.92 2.37 -11.78
N ARG A 559 6.09 1.16 -12.34
CA ARG A 559 6.83 0.06 -11.67
C ARG A 559 8.31 0.37 -11.44
N SER A 560 8.89 1.27 -12.23
CA SER A 560 10.27 1.70 -12.08
C SER A 560 10.45 2.73 -10.99
N MET A 561 9.37 3.36 -10.52
CA MET A 561 9.39 4.32 -9.41
C MET A 561 9.43 3.60 -8.06
N LYS A 562 9.84 4.31 -7.04
CA LYS A 562 9.75 3.85 -5.65
C LYS A 562 8.32 4.03 -5.13
N GLN A 563 8.01 3.39 -4.03
CA GLN A 563 6.75 3.61 -3.33
C GLN A 563 6.87 4.81 -2.39
N ALA A 564 5.83 5.63 -2.31
CA ALA A 564 5.77 6.72 -1.34
C ALA A 564 5.65 6.18 0.08
N LYS A 565 6.15 6.94 1.06
CA LYS A 565 6.17 6.56 2.48
C LYS A 565 6.02 7.79 3.38
N TYR A 566 5.67 7.58 4.64
CA TYR A 566 5.74 8.63 5.65
C TYR A 566 7.14 8.70 6.24
N THR A 567 7.64 9.91 6.45
CA THR A 567 8.97 10.19 7.02
C THR A 567 8.93 11.45 7.88
N THR A 568 9.94 11.63 8.74
CA THR A 568 10.17 12.88 9.47
C THR A 568 11.09 13.84 8.73
N GLU A 569 11.76 13.39 7.68
CA GLU A 569 12.62 14.19 6.82
C GLU A 569 11.88 14.59 5.54
N CYS A 570 11.92 15.87 5.19
CA CYS A 570 11.28 16.40 4.00
C CYS A 570 12.20 16.22 2.78
N SER A 571 12.18 15.04 2.14
CA SER A 571 12.95 14.77 0.91
C SER A 571 12.18 15.11 -0.37
N GLY A 572 10.95 15.62 -0.26
CA GLY A 572 10.08 15.94 -1.39
C GLY A 572 9.29 14.75 -1.92
N HIS A 573 8.47 14.98 -2.94
CA HIS A 573 7.63 13.97 -3.57
C HIS A 573 7.88 13.92 -5.08
N PHE A 574 8.66 12.96 -5.54
CA PHE A 574 9.12 12.86 -6.93
C PHE A 574 7.94 12.86 -7.93
N GLY A 575 6.93 12.00 -7.75
CA GLY A 575 5.80 11.90 -8.68
C GLY A 575 5.00 13.19 -8.80
N LEU A 576 4.81 13.94 -7.71
CA LEU A 576 4.13 15.24 -7.71
C LEU A 576 5.05 16.41 -8.09
N ALA A 577 6.35 16.15 -8.29
CA ALA A 577 7.37 17.18 -8.41
C ALA A 577 7.26 18.26 -7.32
N ALA A 578 6.81 17.85 -6.11
CA ALA A 578 6.61 18.74 -4.98
C ALA A 578 7.84 18.73 -4.07
N ARG A 579 8.30 19.92 -3.67
CA ARG A 579 9.42 20.05 -2.76
C ARG A 579 9.01 19.77 -1.32
N TYR A 580 7.80 20.17 -0.96
CA TYR A 580 7.19 19.97 0.35
C TYR A 580 5.86 19.24 0.14
N TYR A 581 5.64 18.17 0.84
CA TYR A 581 4.37 17.46 0.76
C TYR A 581 4.07 16.67 2.03
N THR A 582 2.84 16.74 2.48
CA THR A 582 2.30 15.97 3.60
C THR A 582 0.88 15.48 3.26
N HIS A 583 0.33 14.64 4.10
CA HIS A 583 -1.08 14.30 4.10
C HIS A 583 -1.78 15.01 5.26
N PHE A 584 -2.61 16.01 4.95
CA PHE A 584 -3.34 16.82 5.92
C PHE A 584 -4.87 16.61 5.84
N THR A 585 -5.35 16.14 4.67
CA THR A 585 -6.75 16.31 4.27
C THR A 585 -7.67 15.16 4.64
N SER A 586 -7.21 14.11 5.34
CA SER A 586 -8.08 12.96 5.66
C SER A 586 -7.83 12.33 7.04
N PRO A 587 -8.02 13.06 8.16
CA PRO A 587 -7.75 12.57 9.51
C PRO A 587 -8.76 11.53 10.01
N ILE A 588 -9.95 11.41 9.41
CA ILE A 588 -10.93 10.37 9.76
C ILE A 588 -10.39 8.99 9.39
N ARG A 589 -9.68 8.90 8.26
CA ARG A 589 -9.25 7.62 7.68
C ARG A 589 -7.74 7.40 7.62
N ARG A 590 -6.90 8.40 7.96
CA ARG A 590 -5.43 8.26 8.00
C ARG A 590 -4.85 8.83 9.30
N TYR A 591 -4.13 8.01 10.03
CA TYR A 591 -3.51 8.41 11.29
C TYR A 591 -2.43 9.50 11.14
N PRO A 592 -1.56 9.51 10.12
CA PRO A 592 -0.60 10.60 9.93
C PRO A 592 -1.25 11.98 9.86
N ASP A 593 -2.39 12.12 9.19
CA ASP A 593 -3.17 13.35 9.10
C ASP A 593 -3.67 13.78 10.49
N LEU A 594 -4.24 12.86 11.26
CA LEU A 594 -4.66 13.10 12.65
C LEU A 594 -3.47 13.56 13.50
N GLN A 595 -2.32 12.94 13.35
CA GLN A 595 -1.12 13.27 14.10
C GLN A 595 -0.61 14.68 13.79
N ILE A 596 -0.54 15.07 12.51
CA ILE A 596 -0.09 16.42 12.15
C ILE A 596 -1.12 17.50 12.56
N HIS A 597 -2.42 17.20 12.56
CA HIS A 597 -3.44 18.11 13.08
C HIS A 597 -3.17 18.50 14.53
N ARG A 598 -2.71 17.58 15.37
CA ARG A 598 -2.32 17.87 16.76
C ARG A 598 -1.13 18.81 16.81
N ILE A 599 -0.10 18.56 16.00
CA ILE A 599 1.10 19.39 15.94
C ILE A 599 0.75 20.82 15.48
N ILE A 600 -0.08 20.91 14.43
CA ILE A 600 -0.56 22.19 13.89
C ILE A 600 -1.30 22.99 14.98
N LYS A 601 -2.23 22.37 15.69
CA LYS A 601 -3.00 23.02 16.76
C LYS A 601 -2.12 23.45 17.93
N GLU A 602 -1.16 22.62 18.34
CA GLU A 602 -0.19 23.00 19.36
C GLU A 602 0.67 24.19 18.92
N ALA A 603 1.05 24.25 17.63
CA ALA A 603 1.79 25.40 17.08
C ALA A 603 0.94 26.67 17.11
N ILE A 604 -0.31 26.62 16.63
CA ILE A 604 -1.25 27.74 16.63
C ILE A 604 -1.44 28.30 18.03
N HIS A 605 -1.54 27.45 19.05
CA HIS A 605 -1.71 27.85 20.44
C HIS A 605 -0.40 28.17 21.18
N GLY A 606 0.75 28.21 20.49
CA GLY A 606 2.08 28.47 21.05
C GLY A 606 2.55 27.42 22.06
N GLY A 607 2.02 26.19 21.94
CA GLY A 607 2.30 25.06 22.82
C GLY A 607 3.55 24.24 22.47
N LEU A 608 4.10 24.40 21.26
CA LEU A 608 5.28 23.65 20.77
C LEU A 608 6.60 24.16 21.37
N LYS A 609 6.74 24.07 22.69
CA LYS A 609 7.99 24.37 23.40
C LYS A 609 8.97 23.19 23.29
N GLU A 610 10.25 23.42 23.62
CA GLU A 610 11.34 22.44 23.53
C GLU A 610 10.97 21.01 24.02
N LYS A 611 10.25 20.90 25.14
CA LYS A 611 9.83 19.60 25.69
C LYS A 611 8.85 18.87 24.77
N ARG A 612 7.93 19.60 24.12
CA ARG A 612 6.97 18.99 23.19
C ARG A 612 7.63 18.67 21.86
N GLN A 613 8.55 19.50 21.39
CA GLN A 613 9.35 19.21 20.19
C GLN A 613 10.17 17.92 20.40
N ALA A 614 10.91 17.81 21.52
CA ALA A 614 11.67 16.60 21.86
C ALA A 614 10.77 15.34 21.96
N HIS A 615 9.55 15.49 22.45
CA HIS A 615 8.58 14.38 22.46
C HIS A 615 8.23 13.92 21.03
N TYR A 616 7.92 14.87 20.14
CA TYR A 616 7.59 14.54 18.75
C TYR A 616 8.79 14.01 17.97
N GLU A 617 10.01 14.49 18.20
CA GLU A 617 11.24 13.95 17.62
C GLU A 617 11.43 12.45 17.92
N GLN A 618 11.00 12.01 19.11
CA GLN A 618 11.07 10.60 19.50
C GLN A 618 9.88 9.77 18.99
N LEU A 619 8.69 10.35 18.94
CA LEU A 619 7.45 9.67 18.58
C LEU A 619 7.32 9.48 17.05
N LEU A 620 7.52 10.56 16.29
CA LEU A 620 7.17 10.59 14.86
C LEU A 620 7.93 9.58 13.99
N PRO A 621 9.21 9.24 14.22
CA PRO A 621 9.88 8.19 13.45
C PRO A 621 9.19 6.83 13.55
N GLN A 622 8.68 6.47 14.75
CA GLN A 622 7.96 5.23 14.97
C GLN A 622 6.59 5.25 14.28
N VAL A 623 5.86 6.37 14.42
CA VAL A 623 4.57 6.58 13.74
C VAL A 623 4.74 6.47 12.23
N ALA A 624 5.77 7.11 11.64
CA ALA A 624 6.04 7.07 10.21
C ALA A 624 6.25 5.65 9.68
N VAL A 625 7.09 4.86 10.36
CA VAL A 625 7.36 3.46 9.98
C VAL A 625 6.12 2.60 10.11
N GLN A 626 5.40 2.70 11.23
CA GLN A 626 4.21 1.92 11.51
C GLN A 626 3.09 2.23 10.50
N THR A 627 2.77 3.51 10.29
CA THR A 627 1.68 3.90 9.40
C THR A 627 1.97 3.58 7.93
N SER A 628 3.23 3.69 7.48
CA SER A 628 3.62 3.24 6.15
C SER A 628 3.47 1.72 5.96
N ALA A 629 3.74 0.92 7.00
CA ALA A 629 3.54 -0.52 6.94
C ALA A 629 2.05 -0.90 6.94
N LEU A 630 1.24 -0.20 7.75
CA LEU A 630 -0.20 -0.42 7.85
C LEU A 630 -0.94 -0.02 6.57
N GLU A 631 -0.53 1.09 5.93
CA GLU A 631 -1.04 1.51 4.62
C GLU A 631 -0.81 0.42 3.56
N ARG A 632 0.43 -0.08 3.41
CA ARG A 632 0.73 -1.18 2.48
C ARG A 632 -0.10 -2.43 2.73
N ARG A 633 -0.32 -2.76 4.02
CA ARG A 633 -1.19 -3.89 4.41
C ARG A 633 -2.63 -3.67 3.97
N ALA A 634 -3.15 -2.44 4.13
CA ALA A 634 -4.49 -2.08 3.70
C ALA A 634 -4.64 -2.19 2.17
N GLU A 635 -3.73 -1.56 1.41
CA GLU A 635 -3.69 -1.63 -0.06
C GLU A 635 -3.62 -3.08 -0.58
N GLU A 636 -2.83 -3.93 0.09
CA GLU A 636 -2.74 -5.34 -0.29
C GLU A 636 -4.05 -6.09 -0.02
N ALA A 637 -4.70 -5.84 1.12
CA ALA A 637 -6.00 -6.43 1.45
C ALA A 637 -7.10 -5.99 0.47
N GLU A 638 -7.17 -4.71 0.14
CA GLU A 638 -8.08 -4.14 -0.85
C GLU A 638 -7.90 -4.80 -2.21
N ARG A 639 -6.67 -4.87 -2.71
CA ARG A 639 -6.33 -5.52 -3.99
C ARG A 639 -6.67 -7.01 -3.99
N GLU A 640 -6.45 -7.73 -2.89
CA GLU A 640 -6.75 -9.15 -2.82
C GLU A 640 -8.26 -9.43 -2.78
N THR A 641 -9.06 -8.57 -2.14
CA THR A 641 -10.52 -8.68 -2.20
C THR A 641 -11.07 -8.34 -3.59
N GLU A 642 -10.46 -7.39 -4.28
CA GLU A 642 -10.80 -7.07 -5.66
C GLU A 642 -10.52 -8.25 -6.61
N LYS A 643 -9.33 -8.85 -6.54
CA LYS A 643 -8.98 -10.06 -7.30
C LYS A 643 -9.93 -11.21 -7.04
N LEU A 644 -10.29 -11.42 -5.77
CA LEU A 644 -11.23 -12.46 -5.37
C LEU A 644 -12.59 -12.26 -6.06
N LYS A 645 -13.12 -11.04 -6.03
CA LYS A 645 -14.42 -10.73 -6.64
C LYS A 645 -14.37 -10.75 -8.18
N LYS A 646 -13.26 -10.34 -8.78
CA LYS A 646 -13.02 -10.50 -10.23
C LYS A 646 -12.99 -11.99 -10.63
N CYS A 647 -12.31 -12.83 -9.85
CA CYS A 647 -12.27 -14.27 -10.05
C CYS A 647 -13.68 -14.91 -9.90
N GLU A 648 -14.47 -14.49 -8.89
CA GLU A 648 -15.84 -14.93 -8.68
C GLU A 648 -16.78 -14.50 -9.84
N TYR A 649 -16.58 -13.30 -10.36
CA TYR A 649 -17.32 -12.80 -11.53
C TYR A 649 -17.03 -13.65 -12.76
N MET A 650 -15.75 -13.86 -13.08
CA MET A 650 -15.34 -14.62 -14.26
C MET A 650 -15.67 -16.10 -14.19
N ALA A 651 -15.86 -16.67 -13.00
CA ALA A 651 -16.34 -18.05 -12.83
C ALA A 651 -17.73 -18.28 -13.46
N LYS A 652 -18.53 -17.24 -13.62
CA LYS A 652 -19.86 -17.30 -14.28
C LYS A 652 -19.78 -17.23 -15.81
N HIS A 653 -18.61 -16.83 -16.33
CA HIS A 653 -18.37 -16.57 -17.76
C HIS A 653 -17.42 -17.59 -18.40
N ILE A 654 -17.24 -18.76 -17.76
CA ILE A 654 -16.40 -19.84 -18.32
C ILE A 654 -16.98 -20.30 -19.66
N GLY A 655 -16.13 -20.32 -20.70
CA GLY A 655 -16.50 -20.66 -22.07
C GLY A 655 -16.92 -19.46 -22.93
N GLU A 656 -17.08 -18.28 -22.36
CA GLU A 656 -17.39 -17.06 -23.11
C GLU A 656 -16.14 -16.43 -23.72
N ILE A 657 -16.34 -15.72 -24.85
CA ILE A 657 -15.27 -15.06 -25.61
C ILE A 657 -15.23 -13.59 -25.22
N PHE A 658 -14.04 -13.07 -24.98
CA PHE A 658 -13.80 -11.66 -24.72
C PHE A 658 -12.70 -11.10 -25.64
N GLU A 659 -12.84 -9.84 -26.00
CA GLU A 659 -11.75 -9.06 -26.56
C GLU A 659 -10.95 -8.44 -25.43
N GLY A 660 -9.63 -8.43 -25.56
CA GLY A 660 -8.73 -7.86 -24.57
C GLY A 660 -7.40 -7.44 -25.18
N VAL A 661 -6.56 -6.89 -24.34
CA VAL A 661 -5.22 -6.42 -24.73
C VAL A 661 -4.17 -7.12 -23.87
N ILE A 662 -3.07 -7.55 -24.47
CA ILE A 662 -1.94 -8.14 -23.73
C ILE A 662 -1.36 -7.09 -22.79
N SER A 663 -1.53 -7.27 -21.47
CA SER A 663 -1.12 -6.37 -20.39
C SER A 663 0.22 -6.74 -19.75
N GLY A 664 0.71 -7.96 -20.01
CA GLY A 664 1.97 -8.45 -19.48
C GLY A 664 2.48 -9.66 -20.23
N VAL A 665 3.80 -9.80 -20.38
CA VAL A 665 4.43 -10.98 -21.00
C VAL A 665 5.54 -11.51 -20.10
N SER A 666 5.62 -12.80 -19.96
CA SER A 666 6.61 -13.51 -19.14
C SER A 666 7.02 -14.83 -19.79
N ASN A 667 8.01 -15.50 -19.21
CA ASN A 667 8.41 -16.85 -19.63
C ASN A 667 7.35 -17.95 -19.38
N TRP A 668 6.29 -17.63 -18.62
CA TRP A 668 5.18 -18.54 -18.33
C TRP A 668 3.97 -18.36 -19.26
N GLY A 669 3.97 -17.30 -20.08
CA GLY A 669 2.85 -16.90 -20.91
C GLY A 669 2.61 -15.40 -20.90
N PHE A 670 1.40 -14.98 -21.21
CA PHE A 670 1.05 -13.56 -21.20
C PHE A 670 -0.27 -13.31 -20.48
N TYR A 671 -0.37 -12.13 -19.89
CA TYR A 671 -1.60 -11.63 -19.25
C TYR A 671 -2.41 -10.84 -20.26
N VAL A 672 -3.72 -10.96 -20.17
CA VAL A 672 -4.69 -10.23 -21.00
C VAL A 672 -5.62 -9.46 -20.09
N GLU A 673 -5.70 -8.16 -20.30
CA GLU A 673 -6.65 -7.28 -19.63
C GLU A 673 -7.86 -7.05 -20.52
N LEU A 674 -9.04 -7.28 -19.95
CA LEU A 674 -10.33 -7.07 -20.61
C LEU A 674 -10.78 -5.60 -20.44
N PRO A 675 -11.75 -5.10 -21.27
CA PRO A 675 -12.26 -3.72 -21.15
C PRO A 675 -12.86 -3.39 -19.77
N ASN A 676 -13.31 -4.40 -19.03
CA ASN A 676 -13.81 -4.25 -17.66
C ASN A 676 -12.72 -4.33 -16.59
N THR A 677 -11.45 -4.17 -16.96
CA THR A 677 -10.28 -4.20 -16.09
C THR A 677 -9.97 -5.55 -15.43
N VAL A 678 -10.63 -6.63 -15.84
CA VAL A 678 -10.30 -7.99 -15.41
C VAL A 678 -9.07 -8.47 -16.16
N GLU A 679 -8.08 -8.97 -15.42
CA GLU A 679 -6.84 -9.55 -15.97
C GLU A 679 -6.82 -11.06 -15.75
N GLY A 680 -6.48 -11.82 -16.80
CA GLY A 680 -6.29 -13.26 -16.75
C GLY A 680 -5.04 -13.68 -17.52
N MET A 681 -4.60 -14.93 -17.36
CA MET A 681 -3.38 -15.45 -17.95
C MET A 681 -3.65 -16.44 -19.05
N VAL A 682 -2.99 -16.28 -20.20
CA VAL A 682 -2.81 -17.33 -21.21
C VAL A 682 -1.47 -18.01 -20.94
N HIS A 683 -1.51 -19.23 -20.39
CA HIS A 683 -0.28 -19.97 -20.09
C HIS A 683 0.41 -20.43 -21.37
N ILE A 684 1.76 -20.45 -21.38
CA ILE A 684 2.55 -20.81 -22.55
C ILE A 684 2.24 -22.23 -23.07
N SER A 685 1.82 -23.16 -22.20
CA SER A 685 1.41 -24.51 -22.58
C SER A 685 0.15 -24.57 -23.44
N GLU A 686 -0.66 -23.51 -23.44
CA GLU A 686 -1.86 -23.39 -24.27
C GLU A 686 -1.55 -22.86 -25.67
N LEU A 687 -0.33 -22.37 -25.89
CA LEU A 687 0.19 -21.96 -27.21
C LEU A 687 0.78 -23.19 -27.93
N ARG A 688 -0.11 -24.06 -28.43
CA ARG A 688 0.26 -25.40 -28.96
C ARG A 688 0.73 -25.39 -30.44
N ASP A 689 0.75 -24.22 -31.06
CA ASP A 689 1.09 -24.04 -32.48
C ASP A 689 2.60 -23.91 -32.73
N ASP A 690 3.39 -23.61 -31.69
CA ASP A 690 4.85 -23.48 -31.77
C ASP A 690 5.51 -23.61 -30.40
N TYR A 691 6.83 -23.61 -30.35
CA TYR A 691 7.63 -23.44 -29.16
C TYR A 691 7.97 -21.95 -29.01
N TYR A 692 7.47 -21.33 -27.94
CA TYR A 692 7.59 -19.88 -27.70
C TYR A 692 8.74 -19.56 -26.76
N ILE A 693 9.59 -18.63 -27.16
CA ILE A 693 10.74 -18.13 -26.39
C ILE A 693 10.45 -16.70 -25.94
N PHE A 694 10.65 -16.45 -24.66
CA PHE A 694 10.48 -15.12 -24.07
C PHE A 694 11.73 -14.27 -24.30
N ASP A 695 11.57 -13.11 -24.94
CA ASP A 695 12.59 -12.07 -25.06
C ASP A 695 12.35 -11.01 -23.98
N GLU A 696 13.17 -11.05 -22.93
CA GLU A 696 13.10 -10.10 -21.82
C GLU A 696 13.39 -8.67 -22.25
N SER A 697 14.21 -8.46 -23.29
CA SER A 697 14.57 -7.12 -23.78
C SER A 697 13.43 -6.42 -24.51
N ARG A 698 12.50 -7.18 -25.09
CA ARG A 698 11.37 -6.71 -25.88
C ARG A 698 10.03 -6.96 -25.21
N TYR A 699 10.00 -7.73 -24.11
CA TYR A 699 8.77 -8.21 -23.46
C TYR A 699 7.81 -8.86 -24.46
N GLU A 700 8.35 -9.79 -25.27
CA GLU A 700 7.56 -10.52 -26.27
C GLU A 700 7.84 -12.03 -26.20
N LEU A 701 6.82 -12.83 -26.56
CA LEU A 701 6.97 -14.26 -26.81
C LEU A 701 7.05 -14.47 -28.32
N THR A 702 8.12 -15.09 -28.80
CA THR A 702 8.32 -15.37 -30.23
C THR A 702 8.36 -16.86 -30.48
N GLY A 703 7.53 -17.34 -31.42
CA GLY A 703 7.54 -18.73 -31.88
C GLY A 703 8.83 -19.06 -32.63
N GLU A 704 9.42 -20.21 -32.33
CA GLU A 704 10.71 -20.63 -32.92
C GLU A 704 10.58 -20.88 -34.42
N LEU A 705 9.51 -21.55 -34.85
CA LEU A 705 9.28 -21.93 -36.24
C LEU A 705 8.41 -20.93 -37.00
N THR A 706 7.26 -20.58 -36.42
CA THR A 706 6.25 -19.72 -37.07
C THR A 706 6.63 -18.23 -37.08
N LYS A 707 7.56 -17.81 -36.23
CA LYS A 707 7.92 -16.42 -35.98
C LYS A 707 6.74 -15.55 -35.53
N LYS A 708 5.62 -16.17 -35.14
CA LYS A 708 4.48 -15.50 -34.57
C LYS A 708 4.87 -14.88 -33.22
N THR A 709 4.50 -13.64 -33.01
CA THR A 709 4.85 -12.91 -31.79
C THR A 709 3.60 -12.52 -30.99
N TYR A 710 3.70 -12.61 -29.67
CA TYR A 710 2.75 -12.02 -28.73
C TYR A 710 3.50 -10.97 -27.93
N LYS A 711 3.06 -9.74 -28.09
CA LYS A 711 3.70 -8.56 -27.46
C LYS A 711 2.69 -7.71 -26.70
N LEU A 712 3.20 -6.94 -25.81
CA LEU A 712 2.42 -6.01 -25.01
C LEU A 712 1.66 -5.01 -25.88
N GLY A 713 0.43 -4.64 -25.45
CA GLY A 713 -0.46 -3.75 -26.21
C GLY A 713 -1.17 -4.42 -27.39
N GLN A 714 -0.88 -5.68 -27.70
CA GLN A 714 -1.51 -6.40 -28.80
C GLN A 714 -2.96 -6.78 -28.45
N PRO A 715 -3.96 -6.44 -29.29
CA PRO A 715 -5.31 -6.93 -29.12
C PRO A 715 -5.39 -8.42 -29.38
N VAL A 716 -6.13 -9.13 -28.56
CA VAL A 716 -6.35 -10.58 -28.65
C VAL A 716 -7.78 -10.93 -28.26
N ARG A 717 -8.30 -12.02 -28.84
CA ARG A 717 -9.54 -12.64 -28.40
C ARG A 717 -9.24 -13.85 -27.56
N VAL A 718 -9.86 -13.92 -26.40
CA VAL A 718 -9.63 -14.99 -25.43
C VAL A 718 -10.94 -15.62 -24.98
N ILE A 719 -10.86 -16.88 -24.58
CA ILE A 719 -11.96 -17.64 -23.98
C ILE A 719 -11.58 -17.86 -22.51
N VAL A 720 -12.53 -17.66 -21.60
CA VAL A 720 -12.34 -17.99 -20.19
C VAL A 720 -12.27 -19.50 -20.04
N SER A 721 -11.11 -20.06 -19.75
CA SER A 721 -10.92 -21.50 -19.61
C SER A 721 -11.16 -22.01 -18.20
N GLY A 722 -10.91 -21.16 -17.19
CA GLY A 722 -11.09 -21.51 -15.80
C GLY A 722 -10.80 -20.38 -14.83
N THR A 723 -11.15 -20.62 -13.56
CA THR A 723 -10.83 -19.72 -12.45
C THR A 723 -10.45 -20.53 -11.24
N ASP A 724 -9.47 -20.07 -10.48
CA ASP A 724 -9.11 -20.63 -9.18
C ASP A 724 -9.35 -19.59 -8.07
N ARG A 725 -10.39 -19.83 -7.26
CA ARG A 725 -10.77 -18.93 -6.15
C ARG A 725 -9.73 -18.91 -5.03
N MET A 726 -8.97 -20.00 -4.81
CA MET A 726 -7.94 -20.06 -3.77
C MET A 726 -6.70 -19.29 -4.19
N LEU A 727 -6.27 -19.47 -5.44
CA LEU A 727 -5.13 -18.75 -6.01
C LEU A 727 -5.52 -17.35 -6.52
N ARG A 728 -6.83 -17.07 -6.65
CA ARG A 728 -7.39 -15.83 -7.21
C ARG A 728 -6.86 -15.55 -8.61
N THR A 729 -6.78 -16.62 -9.42
CA THR A 729 -6.32 -16.55 -10.81
C THR A 729 -7.46 -16.82 -11.78
N ILE A 730 -7.34 -16.20 -12.94
CA ILE A 730 -8.24 -16.38 -14.07
C ILE A 730 -7.40 -16.87 -15.23
N ASP A 731 -7.80 -18.01 -15.81
CA ASP A 731 -7.11 -18.63 -16.90
C ASP A 731 -7.85 -18.38 -18.21
N PHE A 732 -7.11 -17.95 -19.21
CA PHE A 732 -7.59 -17.73 -20.56
C PHE A 732 -6.92 -18.68 -21.54
N VAL A 733 -7.62 -18.97 -22.65
CA VAL A 733 -7.05 -19.58 -23.82
C VAL A 733 -7.36 -18.70 -25.04
N LEU A 734 -6.49 -18.73 -26.05
CA LEU A 734 -6.74 -17.98 -27.28
C LEU A 734 -7.94 -18.54 -28.05
N ASP A 735 -8.80 -17.65 -28.52
CA ASP A 735 -9.81 -18.02 -29.52
C ASP A 735 -9.12 -18.26 -30.86
N ARG A 736 -9.25 -19.50 -31.38
CA ARG A 736 -8.55 -19.97 -32.59
C ARG A 736 -9.40 -19.89 -33.85
N ASP A 737 -10.64 -19.44 -33.74
CA ASP A 737 -11.56 -19.39 -34.88
C ASP A 737 -11.37 -18.14 -35.77
N LEU A 738 -10.13 -17.60 -35.82
CA LEU A 738 -9.73 -16.54 -36.76
C LEU A 738 -8.50 -16.95 -37.57
#